data_cbcc4e2850379830daca9e436dada019
#
_entry.id   cbcc4e2850379830daca9e436dada019
#
_cell.length_a   1.000
_cell.length_b   1.000
_cell.length_c   1.000
_cell.angle_alpha   90.00
_cell.angle_beta   90.00
_cell.angle_gamma   90.00
#
_symmetry.space_group_name_H-M   'P 1'
#
loop_
_entity.id
_entity.type
_entity.pdbx_description
1 polymer ?
#
loop_
_entity_poly.entity_id
_entity_poly.type
_entity_poly.pdbx_seq_one_letter_code
_entity_poly.pdbx_strand_id
1 'polypeptide(L)'
;MTTYRAWNLKPLDRSALKELTAAIAQQSTEELENRAMETMDGEPWSEEKYQMTLAAQQKEAGLLAGILAARGITDPAEALTLLSGEEELTDPMLLTDMDKACARILDAIDREETIVVFGDYDVDGVTATALLYQHLKGMGANVKCMLPSREGDGYGLSKNAIQSIHDKGYQLIVTVDNGISALEEAEFAASLGVDLIVTDHHLPHDTLPKAVAVVDPRRADDTSPFKGLCGAGVAFKLCAALDGCPPEEMLDYCGDLAAVGTVADVMPLTGENRTLVKAGLHLLQHSDRPGLLALLDEVGLGGKPVTAENVSYAIAPRINAAGRMDSAVTALQLVLCEDEKRAAELAHKLNEINAARQETEGEIAKAAQAQLEAEPAILEDRVILIWGRDWHPGVIGIVASRLVEKTGRPVIVVSIDEHGEGKGSGRSVQGFNLHACIASCEDLLLRFGGHAMAAGLSVREENLPELRRRLNEWAARECPVLVTPPLECDLSIHLDRITVESVRRLDQLAPYGAENPAPVFLLEKAVVEGVYPVSEGRHCRLRLRQGNACIYAVWFGMHPEQLPYATGDVVDAALSLSVYEAARGAQLSGRILELHPAGFGNAAAQQTALVQALRRGSPLTAQQRALIAPERSDIITVYRELQARRWHAEDMQPLFAKLGEEHTGKTLVALTALEQVGLIAAVEHGGAKFWELVPTAGKKNLADAPILKCLEE
;
A
#
# COMPACT_ATOMS: atom_id res chain seq x y z
N MET A 1 3.48 17.37 -15.54
CA MET A 1 2.28 18.05 -15.00
C MET A 1 1.66 17.14 -13.97
N THR A 2 1.51 17.64 -12.75
CA THR A 2 0.87 16.92 -11.65
C THR A 2 -0.58 16.64 -12.05
N THR A 3 -0.99 15.37 -12.03
CA THR A 3 -2.40 15.00 -12.17
C THR A 3 -3.11 15.36 -10.89
N TYR A 4 -4.02 16.32 -10.93
CA TYR A 4 -4.81 16.69 -9.76
C TYR A 4 -5.74 15.54 -9.42
N ARG A 5 -5.67 15.09 -8.17
CA ARG A 5 -6.55 14.08 -7.62
C ARG A 5 -7.82 14.75 -7.09
N ALA A 6 -8.97 14.26 -7.49
CA ALA A 6 -10.23 14.69 -6.90
C ALA A 6 -10.32 14.20 -5.45
N TRP A 7 -10.99 14.97 -4.59
CA TRP A 7 -11.34 14.53 -3.23
C TRP A 7 -12.82 14.19 -3.17
N ASN A 8 -13.12 13.09 -2.51
CA ASN A 8 -14.47 12.63 -2.30
C ASN A 8 -14.73 12.53 -0.80
N LEU A 9 -15.59 13.40 -0.27
CA LEU A 9 -16.06 13.29 1.09
C LEU A 9 -17.19 12.26 1.11
N LYS A 10 -17.01 11.19 1.90
CA LYS A 10 -18.00 10.12 2.03
C LYS A 10 -19.33 10.67 2.55
N PRO A 11 -20.45 10.19 2.03
CA PRO A 11 -21.76 10.59 2.49
C PRO A 11 -21.96 10.11 3.94
N LEU A 12 -22.54 10.98 4.79
CA LEU A 12 -22.80 10.66 6.18
C LEU A 12 -24.30 10.44 6.39
N ASP A 13 -24.65 9.20 6.78
CA ASP A 13 -26.01 8.89 7.26
C ASP A 13 -26.20 9.46 8.68
N ARG A 14 -27.05 10.49 8.76
CA ARG A 14 -27.30 11.17 10.05
C ARG A 14 -28.11 10.34 11.03
N SER A 15 -28.94 9.37 10.56
CA SER A 15 -29.66 8.48 11.46
C SER A 15 -28.71 7.47 12.08
N ALA A 16 -27.93 6.80 11.26
CA ALA A 16 -26.89 5.88 11.71
C ALA A 16 -25.90 6.58 12.64
N LEU A 17 -25.43 7.78 12.30
CA LEU A 17 -24.54 8.56 13.16
C LEU A 17 -25.12 8.74 14.58
N LYS A 18 -26.41 9.06 14.69
CA LYS A 18 -27.06 9.27 16.00
C LYS A 18 -27.16 7.98 16.79
N GLU A 19 -27.55 6.89 16.16
CA GLU A 19 -27.70 5.57 16.80
C GLU A 19 -26.34 5.01 17.24
N LEU A 20 -25.33 5.06 16.36
CA LEU A 20 -23.95 4.66 16.68
C LEU A 20 -23.35 5.51 17.80
N THR A 21 -23.56 6.84 17.77
CA THR A 21 -23.06 7.71 18.84
C THR A 21 -23.66 7.33 20.20
N ALA A 22 -24.94 7.01 20.23
CA ALA A 22 -25.62 6.59 21.47
C ALA A 22 -25.07 5.24 21.97
N ALA A 23 -24.91 4.24 21.09
CA ALA A 23 -24.40 2.93 21.44
C ALA A 23 -22.96 2.98 21.96
N ILE A 24 -22.06 3.68 21.24
CA ILE A 24 -20.66 3.84 21.65
C ILE A 24 -20.52 4.61 22.94
N ALA A 25 -21.36 5.64 23.15
CA ALA A 25 -21.40 6.39 24.41
C ALA A 25 -21.89 5.54 25.57
N GLN A 26 -22.89 4.68 25.36
CA GLN A 26 -23.40 3.75 26.37
C GLN A 26 -22.32 2.74 26.77
N GLN A 27 -21.68 2.07 25.82
CA GLN A 27 -20.58 1.14 26.10
C GLN A 27 -19.46 1.83 26.89
N SER A 28 -19.07 3.03 26.48
CA SER A 28 -18.04 3.80 27.19
C SER A 28 -18.45 4.14 28.62
N THR A 29 -19.75 4.33 28.88
CA THR A 29 -20.29 4.56 30.23
C THR A 29 -20.17 3.30 31.08
N GLU A 30 -20.55 2.15 30.54
CA GLU A 30 -20.45 0.84 31.23
C GLU A 30 -18.98 0.49 31.55
N GLU A 31 -18.06 0.72 30.63
CA GLU A 31 -16.62 0.57 30.86
C GLU A 31 -16.10 1.51 31.97
N LEU A 32 -16.57 2.75 31.98
CA LEU A 32 -16.20 3.72 33.02
C LEU A 32 -16.71 3.32 34.38
N GLU A 33 -17.95 2.84 34.46
CA GLU A 33 -18.57 2.34 35.71
C GLU A 33 -17.80 1.13 36.26
N ASN A 34 -17.42 0.17 35.39
CA ASN A 34 -16.62 -0.98 35.76
C ASN A 34 -15.25 -0.54 36.31
N ARG A 35 -14.56 0.36 35.63
CA ARG A 35 -13.27 0.91 36.09
C ARG A 35 -13.40 1.70 37.40
N ALA A 36 -14.50 2.41 37.60
CA ALA A 36 -14.73 3.13 38.84
C ALA A 36 -14.96 2.20 40.04
N MET A 37 -15.49 0.99 39.81
CA MET A 37 -15.65 -0.06 40.82
C MET A 37 -14.36 -0.83 41.12
N GLU A 38 -13.44 -0.95 40.13
CA GLU A 38 -12.19 -1.72 40.23
C GLU A 38 -11.00 -0.93 40.79
N THR A 39 -11.19 0.21 41.45
CA THR A 39 -10.06 1.06 41.90
C THR A 39 -9.05 0.32 42.77
N MET A 40 -7.84 0.12 42.25
CA MET A 40 -6.73 -0.57 42.91
C MET A 40 -6.13 0.21 44.12
N ASP A 41 -6.46 1.50 44.29
CA ASP A 41 -5.90 2.40 45.32
C ASP A 41 -6.92 2.88 46.40
N GLY A 42 -8.11 2.32 46.42
CA GLY A 42 -9.04 2.52 47.54
C GLY A 42 -9.73 3.90 47.68
N GLU A 43 -9.47 4.86 46.79
CA GLU A 43 -10.21 6.12 46.74
C GLU A 43 -11.26 6.11 45.65
N PRO A 44 -12.55 6.22 45.96
CA PRO A 44 -13.59 6.30 44.92
C PRO A 44 -13.44 7.59 44.10
N TRP A 45 -13.76 7.52 42.84
CA TRP A 45 -13.80 8.70 41.98
C TRP A 45 -14.76 9.73 42.57
N SER A 46 -14.36 11.01 42.55
CA SER A 46 -15.30 12.08 42.91
C SER A 46 -16.37 12.15 41.82
N GLU A 47 -17.61 12.45 42.22
CA GLU A 47 -18.74 12.64 41.30
C GLU A 47 -18.41 13.64 40.19
N GLU A 48 -17.68 14.72 40.51
CA GLU A 48 -17.26 15.73 39.55
C GLU A 48 -16.32 15.15 38.50
N LYS A 49 -15.34 14.33 38.91
CA LYS A 49 -14.41 13.66 38.00
C LYS A 49 -15.13 12.65 37.09
N TYR A 50 -16.07 11.90 37.67
CA TYR A 50 -16.89 10.95 36.92
C TYR A 50 -17.72 11.65 35.83
N GLN A 51 -18.47 12.71 36.19
CA GLN A 51 -19.30 13.46 35.26
C GLN A 51 -18.49 14.17 34.18
N MET A 52 -17.31 14.71 34.51
CA MET A 52 -16.39 15.31 33.49
C MET A 52 -15.91 14.26 32.52
N THR A 53 -15.51 13.08 33.00
CA THR A 53 -15.00 11.99 32.14
C THR A 53 -16.12 11.44 31.24
N LEU A 54 -17.32 11.26 31.80
CA LEU A 54 -18.49 10.82 31.04
C LEU A 54 -18.86 11.79 29.91
N ALA A 55 -18.89 13.09 30.21
CA ALA A 55 -19.16 14.11 29.20
C ALA A 55 -18.10 14.17 28.10
N ALA A 56 -16.84 13.93 28.44
CA ALA A 56 -15.75 13.82 27.47
C ALA A 56 -15.95 12.59 26.58
N GLN A 57 -16.21 11.42 27.14
CA GLN A 57 -16.41 10.17 26.37
C GLN A 57 -17.64 10.25 25.45
N GLN A 58 -18.72 10.87 25.87
CA GLN A 58 -19.89 11.08 25.00
C GLN A 58 -19.55 11.97 23.78
N LYS A 59 -18.72 13.01 24.00
CA LYS A 59 -18.27 13.89 22.92
C LYS A 59 -17.33 13.16 21.94
N GLU A 60 -16.50 12.26 22.46
CA GLU A 60 -15.54 11.48 21.70
C GLU A 60 -16.21 10.37 20.87
N ALA A 61 -17.31 9.79 21.35
CA ALA A 61 -18.10 8.80 20.63
C ALA A 61 -18.53 9.30 19.24
N GLY A 62 -18.81 10.61 19.12
CA GLY A 62 -19.23 11.20 17.84
C GLY A 62 -18.20 11.13 16.71
N LEU A 63 -16.89 11.16 17.02
CA LEU A 63 -15.85 11.04 15.98
C LEU A 63 -15.79 9.61 15.44
N LEU A 64 -15.77 8.60 16.32
CA LEU A 64 -15.80 7.18 15.93
C LEU A 64 -17.08 6.83 15.17
N ALA A 65 -18.23 7.20 15.71
CA ALA A 65 -19.53 6.99 15.06
C ALA A 65 -19.59 7.62 13.67
N GLY A 66 -19.03 8.82 13.52
CA GLY A 66 -18.95 9.51 12.22
C GLY A 66 -18.13 8.74 11.19
N ILE A 67 -16.97 8.21 11.59
CA ILE A 67 -16.10 7.42 10.69
C ILE A 67 -16.80 6.12 10.30
N LEU A 68 -17.39 5.40 11.26
CA LEU A 68 -18.09 4.14 11.01
C LEU A 68 -19.29 4.35 10.08
N ALA A 69 -20.13 5.36 10.33
CA ALA A 69 -21.26 5.71 9.48
C ALA A 69 -20.81 6.10 8.05
N ALA A 70 -19.73 6.87 7.93
CA ALA A 70 -19.15 7.25 6.63
C ALA A 70 -18.58 6.05 5.87
N ARG A 71 -18.16 4.99 6.57
CA ARG A 71 -17.70 3.72 6.01
C ARG A 71 -18.83 2.73 5.72
N GLY A 72 -20.08 3.11 5.98
CA GLY A 72 -21.25 2.29 5.71
C GLY A 72 -21.64 1.31 6.82
N ILE A 73 -20.95 1.35 7.98
CA ILE A 73 -21.32 0.58 9.16
C ILE A 73 -22.43 1.34 9.86
N THR A 74 -23.63 0.79 9.83
CA THR A 74 -24.84 1.45 10.36
C THR A 74 -25.50 0.71 11.51
N ASP A 75 -25.19 -0.57 11.68
CA ASP A 75 -25.68 -1.39 12.78
C ASP A 75 -24.83 -1.15 14.04
N PRO A 76 -25.42 -0.77 15.18
CA PRO A 76 -24.71 -0.59 16.43
C PRO A 76 -24.00 -1.84 16.93
N ALA A 77 -24.57 -3.04 16.75
CA ALA A 77 -23.96 -4.28 17.22
C ALA A 77 -22.68 -4.58 16.41
N GLU A 78 -22.74 -4.45 15.08
CA GLU A 78 -21.58 -4.58 14.21
C GLU A 78 -20.48 -3.57 14.60
N ALA A 79 -20.85 -2.30 14.82
CA ALA A 79 -19.93 -1.26 15.21
C ALA A 79 -19.22 -1.57 16.55
N LEU A 80 -19.95 -2.05 17.55
CA LEU A 80 -19.37 -2.39 18.85
C LEU A 80 -18.44 -3.60 18.76
N THR A 81 -18.80 -4.64 18.01
CA THR A 81 -17.93 -5.81 17.72
C THR A 81 -16.64 -5.37 17.03
N LEU A 82 -16.73 -4.50 16.04
CA LEU A 82 -15.55 -3.96 15.36
C LEU A 82 -14.65 -3.16 16.33
N LEU A 83 -15.24 -2.33 17.19
CA LEU A 83 -14.47 -1.51 18.15
C LEU A 83 -13.82 -2.35 19.25
N SER A 84 -14.46 -3.44 19.72
CA SER A 84 -13.86 -4.38 20.66
C SER A 84 -12.70 -5.14 20.01
N GLY A 85 -12.80 -5.38 18.69
CA GLY A 85 -11.82 -6.18 17.92
C GLY A 85 -11.87 -7.66 18.28
N GLU A 86 -13.05 -8.13 18.67
CA GLU A 86 -13.35 -9.51 19.01
C GLU A 86 -14.24 -10.14 17.93
N GLU A 87 -13.91 -9.89 16.66
CA GLU A 87 -14.55 -10.59 15.54
C GLU A 87 -14.18 -12.07 15.61
N GLU A 88 -15.19 -12.92 15.44
CA GLU A 88 -15.06 -14.37 15.59
C GLU A 88 -14.09 -14.97 14.56
N LEU A 89 -13.19 -15.82 15.02
CA LEU A 89 -12.37 -16.66 14.15
C LEU A 89 -13.17 -17.92 13.76
N THR A 90 -13.38 -18.14 12.47
CA THR A 90 -14.19 -19.27 12.00
C THR A 90 -13.54 -20.61 12.28
N ASP A 91 -14.35 -21.64 12.44
CA ASP A 91 -13.89 -23.03 12.60
C ASP A 91 -12.98 -23.43 11.42
N PRO A 92 -11.72 -23.84 11.68
CA PRO A 92 -10.80 -24.31 10.65
C PRO A 92 -11.35 -25.43 9.79
N MET A 93 -12.21 -26.28 10.34
CA MET A 93 -12.80 -27.44 9.63
C MET A 93 -13.80 -27.04 8.55
N LEU A 94 -14.17 -25.75 8.46
CA LEU A 94 -14.98 -25.22 7.35
C LEU A 94 -14.19 -25.05 6.05
N LEU A 95 -12.85 -25.01 6.13
CA LEU A 95 -12.00 -25.01 4.93
C LEU A 95 -12.03 -26.36 4.27
N THR A 96 -12.31 -26.39 2.98
CA THR A 96 -12.42 -27.62 2.19
C THR A 96 -11.13 -28.42 2.22
N ASP A 97 -11.21 -29.72 2.39
CA ASP A 97 -10.10 -30.69 2.52
C ASP A 97 -9.24 -30.53 3.80
N MET A 98 -9.61 -29.68 4.75
CA MET A 98 -8.88 -29.54 6.02
C MET A 98 -8.85 -30.87 6.80
N ASP A 99 -9.95 -31.60 6.81
CA ASP A 99 -10.07 -32.91 7.43
C ASP A 99 -9.10 -33.94 6.84
N LYS A 100 -8.95 -33.93 5.50
CA LYS A 100 -8.02 -34.81 4.78
C LYS A 100 -6.56 -34.43 5.05
N ALA A 101 -6.26 -33.12 5.08
CA ALA A 101 -4.95 -32.61 5.40
C ALA A 101 -4.53 -33.05 6.81
N CYS A 102 -5.37 -32.82 7.81
CA CYS A 102 -5.13 -33.25 9.18
C CYS A 102 -4.95 -34.77 9.29
N ALA A 103 -5.85 -35.57 8.70
CA ALA A 103 -5.75 -37.01 8.75
C ALA A 103 -4.43 -37.54 8.16
N ARG A 104 -3.96 -37.00 7.02
CA ARG A 104 -2.71 -37.43 6.39
C ARG A 104 -1.47 -37.01 7.17
N ILE A 105 -1.49 -35.80 7.77
CA ILE A 105 -0.39 -35.31 8.60
C ILE A 105 -0.27 -36.16 9.87
N LEU A 106 -1.38 -36.44 10.56
CA LEU A 106 -1.39 -37.27 11.77
C LEU A 106 -0.94 -38.72 11.46
N ASP A 107 -1.39 -39.29 10.32
CA ASP A 107 -0.92 -40.60 9.86
C ASP A 107 0.61 -40.61 9.59
N ALA A 108 1.16 -39.51 9.04
CA ALA A 108 2.61 -39.38 8.85
C ALA A 108 3.36 -39.30 10.18
N ILE A 109 2.83 -38.62 11.17
CA ILE A 109 3.41 -38.55 12.53
C ILE A 109 3.40 -39.95 13.16
N ASP A 110 2.27 -40.64 13.12
CA ASP A 110 2.11 -41.99 13.69
C ASP A 110 3.05 -43.01 13.04
N ARG A 111 3.36 -42.86 11.76
CA ARG A 111 4.29 -43.70 11.00
C ARG A 111 5.73 -43.26 11.03
N GLU A 112 6.05 -42.19 11.77
CA GLU A 112 7.37 -41.60 11.82
C GLU A 112 7.91 -41.18 10.44
N GLU A 113 7.03 -40.86 9.49
CA GLU A 113 7.39 -40.36 8.16
C GLU A 113 8.00 -38.97 8.25
N THR A 114 8.93 -38.67 7.32
CA THR A 114 9.48 -37.32 7.24
C THR A 114 8.55 -36.40 6.47
N ILE A 115 8.09 -35.34 7.13
CA ILE A 115 7.25 -34.27 6.56
C ILE A 115 8.15 -33.10 6.13
N VAL A 116 7.97 -32.63 4.89
CA VAL A 116 8.64 -31.41 4.39
C VAL A 116 7.63 -30.29 4.30
N VAL A 117 7.79 -29.24 5.11
CA VAL A 117 7.06 -27.98 4.95
C VAL A 117 7.78 -27.18 3.88
N PHE A 118 7.11 -26.95 2.75
CA PHE A 118 7.66 -26.25 1.59
C PHE A 118 6.96 -24.90 1.43
N GLY A 119 7.65 -23.79 1.77
CA GLY A 119 7.10 -22.43 1.69
C GLY A 119 7.49 -21.67 0.44
N ASP A 120 7.23 -20.36 0.46
CA ASP A 120 7.74 -19.41 -0.53
C ASP A 120 8.83 -18.51 0.09
N TYR A 121 9.46 -17.68 -0.73
CA TYR A 121 10.64 -16.88 -0.36
C TYR A 121 10.29 -15.49 0.22
N ASP A 122 9.04 -15.06 0.24
CA ASP A 122 8.61 -13.79 0.82
C ASP A 122 8.22 -13.93 2.31
N VAL A 123 7.71 -12.85 2.89
CA VAL A 123 7.39 -12.82 4.32
C VAL A 123 6.29 -13.80 4.68
N ASP A 124 5.24 -13.90 3.84
CA ASP A 124 4.13 -14.79 4.10
C ASP A 124 4.59 -16.24 4.05
N GLY A 125 5.31 -16.65 2.99
CA GLY A 125 5.87 -17.99 2.87
C GLY A 125 6.86 -18.33 3.99
N VAL A 126 7.71 -17.38 4.40
CA VAL A 126 8.66 -17.58 5.50
C VAL A 126 7.95 -17.75 6.85
N THR A 127 6.95 -16.90 7.15
CA THR A 127 6.20 -16.98 8.42
C THR A 127 5.29 -18.20 8.47
N ALA A 128 4.60 -18.53 7.36
CA ALA A 128 3.81 -19.75 7.24
C ALA A 128 4.66 -21.02 7.45
N THR A 129 5.86 -21.05 6.82
CA THR A 129 6.81 -22.16 6.98
C THR A 129 7.25 -22.30 8.43
N ALA A 130 7.65 -21.20 9.06
CA ALA A 130 8.12 -21.19 10.45
C ALA A 130 7.02 -21.64 11.41
N LEU A 131 5.81 -21.14 11.20
CA LEU A 131 4.63 -21.43 12.01
C LEU A 131 4.32 -22.94 11.97
N LEU A 132 4.08 -23.48 10.78
CA LEU A 132 3.73 -24.91 10.63
C LEU A 132 4.90 -25.84 11.05
N TYR A 133 6.15 -25.48 10.72
CA TYR A 133 7.32 -26.26 11.13
C TYR A 133 7.43 -26.36 12.66
N GLN A 134 7.28 -25.24 13.38
CA GLN A 134 7.37 -25.25 14.85
C GLN A 134 6.24 -26.02 15.49
N HIS A 135 5.02 -25.90 14.94
CA HIS A 135 3.86 -26.62 15.43
C HIS A 135 4.04 -28.14 15.27
N LEU A 136 4.39 -28.60 14.07
CA LEU A 136 4.63 -30.02 13.80
C LEU A 136 5.80 -30.57 14.64
N LYS A 137 6.87 -29.78 14.82
CA LYS A 137 7.99 -30.14 15.72
C LYS A 137 7.52 -30.31 17.16
N GLY A 138 6.64 -29.42 17.64
CA GLY A 138 5.99 -29.50 18.95
C GLY A 138 5.15 -30.77 19.14
N MET A 139 4.45 -31.19 18.08
CA MET A 139 3.70 -32.48 18.06
C MET A 139 4.61 -33.73 18.00
N GLY A 140 5.94 -33.57 17.90
CA GLY A 140 6.89 -34.67 17.80
C GLY A 140 7.12 -35.21 16.39
N ALA A 141 6.65 -34.54 15.33
CA ALA A 141 6.86 -34.93 13.96
C ALA A 141 8.33 -34.90 13.54
N ASN A 142 8.73 -35.83 12.66
CA ASN A 142 10.00 -35.72 11.94
C ASN A 142 9.81 -34.74 10.78
N VAL A 143 10.05 -33.44 11.04
CA VAL A 143 9.75 -32.35 10.11
C VAL A 143 11.01 -31.66 9.61
N LYS A 144 11.00 -31.27 8.34
CA LYS A 144 11.99 -30.42 7.67
C LYS A 144 11.29 -29.24 7.01
N CYS A 145 12.00 -28.13 6.82
CA CYS A 145 11.51 -27.00 6.05
C CYS A 145 12.40 -26.75 4.84
N MET A 146 11.80 -26.32 3.74
CA MET A 146 12.45 -25.93 2.50
C MET A 146 11.80 -24.70 1.92
N LEU A 147 12.61 -23.82 1.31
CA LEU A 147 12.16 -22.67 0.54
C LEU A 147 12.75 -22.73 -0.87
N PRO A 148 12.05 -22.28 -1.91
CA PRO A 148 12.57 -22.23 -3.27
C PRO A 148 13.69 -21.20 -3.40
N SER A 149 14.59 -21.44 -4.35
CA SER A 149 15.57 -20.44 -4.77
C SER A 149 15.00 -19.64 -5.93
N ARG A 150 14.93 -18.31 -5.78
CA ARG A 150 14.38 -17.41 -6.80
C ARG A 150 15.13 -17.46 -8.13
N GLU A 151 16.43 -17.75 -8.12
CA GLU A 151 17.27 -17.80 -9.31
C GLU A 151 17.27 -19.17 -10.00
N GLY A 152 17.05 -20.26 -9.24
CA GLY A 152 17.14 -21.62 -9.74
C GLY A 152 15.81 -22.31 -10.02
N ASP A 153 14.87 -22.19 -9.07
CA ASP A 153 13.64 -23.00 -9.10
C ASP A 153 12.42 -22.20 -9.59
N GLY A 154 12.50 -20.86 -9.60
CA GLY A 154 11.36 -19.99 -9.92
C GLY A 154 10.46 -19.76 -8.70
N TYR A 155 9.15 -19.61 -8.95
CA TYR A 155 8.13 -19.42 -7.93
C TYR A 155 7.52 -20.78 -7.54
N GLY A 156 7.40 -21.05 -6.23
CA GLY A 156 6.68 -22.18 -5.67
C GLY A 156 7.39 -23.55 -5.84
N LEU A 157 6.60 -24.61 -5.76
CA LEU A 157 7.07 -25.99 -5.82
C LEU A 157 7.59 -26.34 -7.23
N SER A 158 8.78 -26.92 -7.33
CA SER A 158 9.40 -27.32 -8.60
C SER A 158 9.64 -28.85 -8.67
N LYS A 159 9.69 -29.40 -9.89
CA LYS A 159 10.03 -30.83 -10.11
C LYS A 159 11.41 -31.18 -9.56
N ASN A 160 12.37 -30.25 -9.60
CA ASN A 160 13.72 -30.44 -9.03
C ASN A 160 13.66 -30.55 -7.50
N ALA A 161 12.86 -29.69 -6.84
CA ALA A 161 12.67 -29.76 -5.40
C ALA A 161 12.02 -31.10 -4.99
N ILE A 162 10.97 -31.54 -5.69
CA ILE A 162 10.29 -32.82 -5.47
C ILE A 162 11.27 -33.99 -5.65
N GLN A 163 12.08 -33.99 -6.71
CA GLN A 163 13.09 -35.02 -6.92
C GLN A 163 14.11 -35.07 -5.78
N SER A 164 14.57 -33.91 -5.33
CA SER A 164 15.49 -33.83 -4.17
C SER A 164 14.87 -34.35 -2.87
N ILE A 165 13.57 -34.13 -2.66
CA ILE A 165 12.80 -34.61 -1.52
C ILE A 165 12.68 -36.14 -1.58
N HIS A 166 12.31 -36.67 -2.75
CA HIS A 166 12.21 -38.11 -3.00
C HIS A 166 13.55 -38.82 -2.78
N ASP A 167 14.66 -38.29 -3.34
CA ASP A 167 16.00 -38.88 -3.23
C ASP A 167 16.52 -38.94 -1.80
N LYS A 168 16.03 -38.07 -0.90
CA LYS A 168 16.28 -38.09 0.53
C LYS A 168 15.39 -39.06 1.30
N GLY A 169 14.44 -39.71 0.60
CA GLY A 169 13.50 -40.66 1.19
C GLY A 169 12.41 -39.99 2.02
N TYR A 170 12.02 -38.76 1.74
CA TYR A 170 10.93 -38.07 2.41
C TYR A 170 9.59 -38.40 1.75
N GLN A 171 8.54 -38.55 2.54
CA GLN A 171 7.28 -39.19 2.08
C GLN A 171 6.14 -38.19 1.88
N LEU A 172 6.14 -37.07 2.61
CA LEU A 172 5.06 -36.09 2.59
C LEU A 172 5.58 -34.67 2.40
N ILE A 173 5.03 -33.95 1.44
CA ILE A 173 5.22 -32.51 1.25
C ILE A 173 3.93 -31.81 1.70
N VAL A 174 4.06 -30.79 2.55
CA VAL A 174 2.99 -29.85 2.86
C VAL A 174 3.47 -28.48 2.35
N THR A 175 2.84 -27.96 1.28
CA THR A 175 3.14 -26.61 0.83
C THR A 175 2.41 -25.61 1.69
N VAL A 176 3.02 -24.44 1.89
CA VAL A 176 2.41 -23.29 2.55
C VAL A 176 2.66 -22.06 1.70
N ASP A 177 1.61 -21.27 1.44
CA ASP A 177 1.67 -20.06 0.62
C ASP A 177 2.09 -20.33 -0.85
N ASN A 178 1.92 -21.52 -1.32
CA ASN A 178 2.14 -21.92 -2.72
C ASN A 178 1.53 -23.28 -3.02
N GLY A 179 1.49 -23.63 -4.31
CA GLY A 179 1.15 -24.99 -4.75
C GLY A 179 -0.19 -25.11 -5.46
N ILE A 180 -1.10 -24.14 -5.35
CA ILE A 180 -2.42 -24.21 -6.00
C ILE A 180 -2.33 -24.28 -7.54
N SER A 181 -1.27 -23.74 -8.11
CA SER A 181 -0.98 -23.75 -9.55
C SER A 181 -0.04 -24.88 -9.98
N ALA A 182 0.45 -25.72 -9.05
CA ALA A 182 1.47 -26.74 -9.28
C ALA A 182 0.87 -28.06 -9.84
N LEU A 183 0.19 -28.00 -11.01
CA LEU A 183 -0.53 -29.14 -11.58
C LEU A 183 0.42 -30.26 -12.02
N GLU A 184 1.44 -29.93 -12.77
CA GLU A 184 2.43 -30.91 -13.28
C GLU A 184 3.34 -31.42 -12.15
N GLU A 185 3.65 -30.56 -11.18
CA GLU A 185 4.44 -30.89 -10.01
C GLU A 185 3.72 -31.91 -9.12
N ALA A 186 2.41 -31.73 -8.93
CA ALA A 186 1.57 -32.70 -8.18
C ALA A 186 1.54 -34.07 -8.86
N GLU A 187 1.38 -34.11 -10.19
CA GLU A 187 1.45 -35.38 -10.95
C GLU A 187 2.84 -36.03 -10.86
N PHE A 188 3.88 -35.21 -10.88
CA PHE A 188 5.26 -35.67 -10.73
C PHE A 188 5.53 -36.26 -9.33
N ALA A 189 5.09 -35.56 -8.26
CA ALA A 189 5.19 -36.06 -6.89
C ALA A 189 4.50 -37.42 -6.73
N ALA A 190 3.26 -37.55 -7.24
CA ALA A 190 2.50 -38.79 -7.22
C ALA A 190 3.22 -39.91 -7.98
N SER A 191 3.87 -39.61 -9.11
CA SER A 191 4.63 -40.59 -9.88
C SER A 191 5.85 -41.18 -9.14
N LEU A 192 6.40 -40.39 -8.19
CA LEU A 192 7.51 -40.80 -7.33
C LEU A 192 7.05 -41.43 -6.00
N GLY A 193 5.72 -41.49 -5.74
CA GLY A 193 5.17 -41.98 -4.48
C GLY A 193 5.38 -41.03 -3.31
N VAL A 194 5.54 -39.71 -3.58
CA VAL A 194 5.58 -38.65 -2.57
C VAL A 194 4.19 -38.03 -2.48
N ASP A 195 3.59 -38.06 -1.29
CA ASP A 195 2.29 -37.42 -1.06
C ASP A 195 2.43 -35.93 -0.95
N LEU A 196 1.42 -35.22 -1.48
CA LEU A 196 1.36 -33.77 -1.48
C LEU A 196 0.10 -33.29 -0.77
N ILE A 197 0.23 -32.37 0.16
CA ILE A 197 -0.84 -31.53 0.70
C ILE A 197 -0.52 -30.10 0.27
N VAL A 198 -1.49 -29.46 -0.36
CA VAL A 198 -1.38 -28.04 -0.75
C VAL A 198 -2.15 -27.21 0.27
N THR A 199 -1.47 -26.22 0.89
CA THR A 199 -2.13 -25.12 1.59
C THR A 199 -1.72 -23.81 0.96
N ASP A 200 -2.70 -23.05 0.45
CA ASP A 200 -2.46 -21.86 -0.36
C ASP A 200 -3.62 -20.87 -0.18
N HIS A 201 -3.48 -19.68 -0.72
CA HIS A 201 -4.50 -18.64 -0.72
C HIS A 201 -4.57 -17.89 -2.06
N HIS A 202 -3.74 -18.26 -3.01
CA HIS A 202 -3.74 -17.70 -4.36
C HIS A 202 -4.96 -18.13 -5.16
N LEU A 203 -5.33 -17.38 -6.21
CA LEU A 203 -6.46 -17.74 -7.07
C LEU A 203 -6.18 -19.05 -7.80
N PRO A 204 -7.01 -20.08 -7.62
CA PRO A 204 -6.84 -21.34 -8.30
C PRO A 204 -7.16 -21.21 -9.81
N HIS A 205 -6.58 -22.12 -10.60
CA HIS A 205 -7.02 -22.37 -11.97
C HIS A 205 -8.33 -23.18 -11.99
N ASP A 206 -8.93 -23.33 -13.18
CA ASP A 206 -10.13 -24.18 -13.36
C ASP A 206 -9.91 -25.63 -12.92
N THR A 207 -8.65 -26.10 -12.91
CA THR A 207 -8.25 -27.43 -12.47
C THR A 207 -7.35 -27.31 -11.25
N LEU A 208 -7.64 -28.09 -10.21
CA LEU A 208 -6.82 -28.15 -9.00
C LEU A 208 -5.70 -29.21 -9.15
N PRO A 209 -4.57 -29.05 -8.43
CA PRO A 209 -3.50 -30.03 -8.38
C PRO A 209 -4.01 -31.36 -7.80
N LYS A 210 -3.51 -32.50 -8.33
CA LYS A 210 -3.83 -33.84 -7.85
C LYS A 210 -3.04 -34.18 -6.58
N ALA A 211 -3.43 -33.56 -5.48
CA ALA A 211 -2.85 -33.75 -4.16
C ALA A 211 -3.79 -34.59 -3.24
N VAL A 212 -3.28 -35.00 -2.10
CA VAL A 212 -4.08 -35.71 -1.07
C VAL A 212 -5.14 -34.77 -0.50
N ALA A 213 -4.77 -33.53 -0.29
CA ALA A 213 -5.64 -32.44 0.13
C ALA A 213 -5.20 -31.13 -0.53
N VAL A 214 -6.16 -30.26 -0.81
CA VAL A 214 -5.92 -28.90 -1.32
C VAL A 214 -6.74 -27.94 -0.46
N VAL A 215 -6.11 -27.30 0.50
CA VAL A 215 -6.74 -26.35 1.43
C VAL A 215 -6.47 -24.94 0.92
N ASP A 216 -7.50 -24.30 0.37
CA ASP A 216 -7.42 -22.94 -0.13
C ASP A 216 -8.81 -22.29 -0.03
N PRO A 217 -8.95 -21.18 0.72
CA PRO A 217 -10.24 -20.52 0.89
C PRO A 217 -10.82 -19.93 -0.41
N ARG A 218 -9.99 -19.74 -1.46
CA ARG A 218 -10.42 -19.18 -2.75
C ARG A 218 -10.88 -20.23 -3.77
N ARG A 219 -10.87 -21.49 -3.43
CA ARG A 219 -11.46 -22.53 -4.27
C ARG A 219 -12.94 -22.26 -4.50
N ALA A 220 -13.40 -22.57 -5.72
CA ALA A 220 -14.80 -22.36 -6.09
C ALA A 220 -15.79 -23.22 -5.26
N ASP A 221 -15.34 -24.37 -4.76
CA ASP A 221 -16.11 -25.32 -3.96
C ASP A 221 -15.89 -25.14 -2.44
N ASP A 222 -15.06 -24.21 -2.01
CA ASP A 222 -14.84 -23.90 -0.60
C ASP A 222 -16.01 -23.11 -0.02
N THR A 223 -16.53 -23.56 1.12
CA THR A 223 -17.70 -22.99 1.80
C THR A 223 -17.38 -22.19 3.04
N SER A 224 -16.08 -22.04 3.39
CA SER A 224 -15.67 -21.20 4.50
C SER A 224 -16.15 -19.76 4.30
N PRO A 225 -16.64 -19.09 5.34
CA PRO A 225 -17.24 -17.75 5.19
C PRO A 225 -16.21 -16.68 4.91
N PHE A 226 -14.94 -16.87 5.30
CA PHE A 226 -13.87 -15.89 5.13
C PHE A 226 -12.86 -16.35 4.08
N LYS A 227 -12.65 -15.53 3.04
CA LYS A 227 -11.80 -15.82 1.88
C LYS A 227 -10.49 -15.05 1.86
N GLY A 228 -10.28 -14.19 2.83
CA GLY A 228 -9.18 -13.22 2.87
C GLY A 228 -7.94 -13.67 3.65
N LEU A 229 -7.79 -14.97 3.98
CA LEU A 229 -6.58 -15.47 4.65
C LEU A 229 -5.37 -15.42 3.70
N CYS A 230 -4.18 -15.12 4.24
CA CYS A 230 -2.89 -15.33 3.58
C CYS A 230 -2.37 -16.75 3.83
N GLY A 231 -1.22 -17.13 3.27
CA GLY A 231 -0.59 -18.43 3.48
C GLY A 231 -0.31 -18.73 4.96
N ALA A 232 0.19 -17.75 5.73
CA ALA A 232 0.36 -17.89 7.18
C ALA A 232 -0.97 -18.01 7.93
N GLY A 233 -2.03 -17.34 7.45
CA GLY A 233 -3.37 -17.47 7.99
C GLY A 233 -3.97 -18.87 7.76
N VAL A 234 -3.76 -19.45 6.59
CA VAL A 234 -4.17 -20.86 6.30
C VAL A 234 -3.36 -21.84 7.14
N ALA A 235 -2.05 -21.64 7.28
CA ALA A 235 -1.20 -22.44 8.15
C ALA A 235 -1.62 -22.34 9.63
N PHE A 236 -2.00 -21.15 10.10
CA PHE A 236 -2.57 -20.93 11.43
C PHE A 236 -3.85 -21.75 11.65
N LYS A 237 -4.77 -21.76 10.68
CA LYS A 237 -5.99 -22.58 10.72
C LYS A 237 -5.67 -24.08 10.73
N LEU A 238 -4.67 -24.51 9.94
CA LEU A 238 -4.24 -25.91 9.93
C LEU A 238 -3.69 -26.35 11.30
N CYS A 239 -2.92 -25.50 11.98
CA CYS A 239 -2.43 -25.83 13.32
C CYS A 239 -3.57 -25.99 14.33
N ALA A 240 -4.56 -25.08 14.34
CA ALA A 240 -5.74 -25.21 15.19
C ALA A 240 -6.54 -26.50 14.89
N ALA A 241 -6.68 -26.86 13.61
CA ALA A 241 -7.35 -28.09 13.19
C ALA A 241 -6.60 -29.35 13.63
N LEU A 242 -5.26 -29.35 13.58
CA LEU A 242 -4.41 -30.46 14.03
C LEU A 242 -4.52 -30.70 15.54
N ASP A 243 -4.60 -29.64 16.34
CA ASP A 243 -4.77 -29.73 17.79
C ASP A 243 -6.24 -29.99 18.17
N GLY A 244 -7.20 -29.81 17.25
CA GLY A 244 -8.62 -29.90 17.53
C GLY A 244 -9.12 -28.84 18.53
N CYS A 245 -8.46 -27.70 18.59
CA CYS A 245 -8.79 -26.59 19.50
C CYS A 245 -9.46 -25.42 18.75
N PRO A 246 -10.20 -24.56 19.46
CA PRO A 246 -10.67 -23.28 18.90
C PRO A 246 -9.48 -22.45 18.39
N PRO A 247 -9.61 -21.76 17.25
CA PRO A 247 -8.52 -20.98 16.67
C PRO A 247 -8.03 -19.83 17.58
N GLU A 248 -8.86 -19.36 18.50
CA GLU A 248 -8.51 -18.35 19.50
C GLU A 248 -7.37 -18.82 20.43
N GLU A 249 -7.33 -20.12 20.77
CA GLU A 249 -6.26 -20.69 21.60
C GLU A 249 -4.90 -20.70 20.87
N MET A 250 -4.91 -20.69 19.53
CA MET A 250 -3.68 -20.62 18.74
C MET A 250 -3.10 -19.20 18.64
N LEU A 251 -3.90 -18.16 18.95
CA LEU A 251 -3.43 -16.77 18.89
C LEU A 251 -2.21 -16.53 19.78
N ASP A 252 -2.25 -17.07 21.00
CA ASP A 252 -1.15 -16.90 21.97
C ASP A 252 0.11 -17.69 21.59
N TYR A 253 -0.04 -18.72 20.74
CA TYR A 253 1.08 -19.57 20.33
C TYR A 253 1.80 -19.09 19.07
N CYS A 254 1.05 -18.69 18.05
CA CYS A 254 1.61 -18.35 16.73
C CYS A 254 0.94 -17.15 16.04
N GLY A 255 0.12 -16.39 16.76
CA GLY A 255 -0.55 -15.20 16.22
C GLY A 255 0.43 -14.13 15.76
N ASP A 256 1.63 -14.02 16.34
CA ASP A 256 2.68 -13.10 15.92
C ASP A 256 3.13 -13.37 14.48
N LEU A 257 3.43 -14.62 14.14
CA LEU A 257 3.86 -15.02 12.80
C LEU A 257 2.72 -14.86 11.78
N ALA A 258 1.50 -15.28 12.14
CA ALA A 258 0.34 -15.14 11.29
C ALA A 258 0.01 -13.66 11.00
N ALA A 259 0.15 -12.78 11.99
CA ALA A 259 -0.04 -11.34 11.81
C ALA A 259 1.02 -10.72 10.89
N VAL A 260 2.29 -11.10 11.06
CA VAL A 260 3.38 -10.59 10.21
C VAL A 260 3.17 -11.01 8.75
N GLY A 261 2.80 -12.27 8.47
CA GLY A 261 2.46 -12.74 7.12
C GLY A 261 1.27 -11.99 6.54
N THR A 262 0.15 -11.93 7.29
CA THR A 262 -1.09 -11.24 6.85
C THR A 262 -0.87 -9.78 6.47
N VAL A 263 -0.10 -9.03 7.28
CA VAL A 263 0.21 -7.62 7.00
C VAL A 263 1.17 -7.48 5.83
N ALA A 264 2.17 -8.35 5.74
CA ALA A 264 3.20 -8.27 4.70
C ALA A 264 2.67 -8.61 3.31
N ASP A 265 1.71 -9.53 3.22
CA ASP A 265 1.02 -9.90 1.98
C ASP A 265 -0.12 -8.93 1.61
N VAL A 266 -0.26 -7.84 2.38
CA VAL A 266 -1.24 -6.79 2.12
C VAL A 266 -2.69 -7.32 2.09
N MET A 267 -2.98 -8.32 2.93
CA MET A 267 -4.32 -8.88 3.02
C MET A 267 -5.31 -7.90 3.67
N PRO A 268 -6.62 -8.02 3.34
CA PRO A 268 -7.65 -7.21 3.96
C PRO A 268 -7.61 -7.29 5.50
N LEU A 269 -7.50 -6.16 6.19
CA LEU A 269 -7.52 -6.08 7.66
C LEU A 269 -8.96 -5.90 8.17
N THR A 270 -9.83 -6.79 7.74
CA THR A 270 -11.25 -6.89 8.10
C THR A 270 -11.59 -8.31 8.51
N GLY A 271 -12.72 -8.53 9.18
CA GLY A 271 -13.14 -9.85 9.63
C GLY A 271 -12.06 -10.56 10.46
N GLU A 272 -11.89 -11.86 10.25
CA GLU A 272 -10.91 -12.67 10.99
C GLU A 272 -9.48 -12.12 10.95
N ASN A 273 -9.04 -11.57 9.82
CA ASN A 273 -7.69 -11.00 9.73
C ASN A 273 -7.49 -9.83 10.68
N ARG A 274 -8.55 -9.05 10.95
CA ARG A 274 -8.46 -7.94 11.89
C ARG A 274 -8.21 -8.43 13.32
N THR A 275 -8.95 -9.43 13.77
CA THR A 275 -8.75 -10.08 15.08
C THR A 275 -7.38 -10.73 15.16
N LEU A 276 -7.01 -11.54 14.15
CA LEU A 276 -5.71 -12.21 14.07
C LEU A 276 -4.55 -11.20 14.15
N VAL A 277 -4.59 -10.14 13.35
CA VAL A 277 -3.52 -9.14 13.31
C VAL A 277 -3.50 -8.31 14.60
N LYS A 278 -4.65 -7.93 15.15
CA LYS A 278 -4.71 -7.19 16.42
C LYS A 278 -4.08 -7.98 17.57
N ALA A 279 -4.46 -9.24 17.73
CA ALA A 279 -3.89 -10.14 18.74
C ALA A 279 -2.41 -10.43 18.47
N GLY A 280 -2.06 -10.74 17.24
CA GLY A 280 -0.69 -11.07 16.85
C GLY A 280 0.29 -9.90 16.97
N LEU A 281 -0.12 -8.66 16.70
CA LEU A 281 0.72 -7.48 16.95
C LEU A 281 0.97 -7.25 18.44
N HIS A 282 -0.02 -7.54 19.28
CA HIS A 282 0.16 -7.50 20.74
C HIS A 282 1.13 -8.60 21.20
N LEU A 283 0.97 -9.83 20.68
CA LEU A 283 1.90 -10.92 20.97
C LEU A 283 3.31 -10.61 20.44
N LEU A 284 3.44 -10.06 19.25
CA LEU A 284 4.73 -9.69 18.64
C LEU A 284 5.52 -8.71 19.52
N GLN A 285 4.84 -7.75 20.14
CA GLN A 285 5.46 -6.80 21.08
C GLN A 285 6.04 -7.49 22.32
N HIS A 286 5.44 -8.60 22.74
CA HIS A 286 5.78 -9.38 23.92
C HIS A 286 6.24 -10.79 23.56
N SER A 287 6.68 -11.00 22.31
CA SER A 287 7.11 -12.30 21.80
C SER A 287 8.24 -12.88 22.67
N ASP A 288 8.22 -14.18 22.83
CA ASP A 288 9.29 -14.97 23.44
C ASP A 288 10.26 -15.56 22.41
N ARG A 289 10.06 -15.21 21.10
CA ARG A 289 10.92 -15.65 19.99
C ARG A 289 12.15 -14.76 19.87
N PRO A 290 13.37 -15.27 20.18
CA PRO A 290 14.58 -14.45 20.13
C PRO A 290 14.81 -13.79 18.77
N GLY A 291 14.44 -14.48 17.68
CA GLY A 291 14.59 -13.94 16.31
C GLY A 291 13.73 -12.71 16.04
N LEU A 292 12.45 -12.71 16.46
CA LEU A 292 11.56 -11.57 16.29
C LEU A 292 11.96 -10.41 17.20
N LEU A 293 12.33 -10.70 18.47
CA LEU A 293 12.82 -9.68 19.39
C LEU A 293 14.08 -9.00 18.86
N ALA A 294 15.06 -9.78 18.38
CA ALA A 294 16.28 -9.23 17.78
C ALA A 294 15.98 -8.34 16.55
N LEU A 295 14.99 -8.71 15.74
CA LEU A 295 14.58 -7.90 14.59
C LEU A 295 13.90 -6.60 15.03
N LEU A 296 13.05 -6.65 16.07
CA LEU A 296 12.42 -5.45 16.65
C LEU A 296 13.48 -4.50 17.24
N ASP A 297 14.48 -5.04 17.94
CA ASP A 297 15.58 -4.23 18.49
C ASP A 297 16.41 -3.58 17.36
N GLU A 298 16.76 -4.34 16.32
CA GLU A 298 17.52 -3.84 15.17
C GLU A 298 16.81 -2.69 14.43
N VAL A 299 15.48 -2.70 14.41
CA VAL A 299 14.69 -1.61 13.79
C VAL A 299 14.29 -0.50 14.77
N GLY A 300 14.74 -0.58 16.03
CA GLY A 300 14.48 0.43 17.07
C GLY A 300 13.04 0.39 17.62
N LEU A 301 12.36 -0.74 17.51
CA LEU A 301 11.01 -0.99 18.03
C LEU A 301 11.00 -1.81 19.34
N GLY A 302 12.14 -2.25 19.84
CA GLY A 302 12.25 -3.00 21.09
C GLY A 302 11.54 -2.28 22.26
N GLY A 303 10.63 -2.98 22.93
CA GLY A 303 9.84 -2.45 24.05
C GLY A 303 8.82 -1.36 23.69
N LYS A 304 8.54 -1.14 22.40
CA LYS A 304 7.54 -0.17 21.93
C LYS A 304 6.31 -0.88 21.37
N PRO A 305 5.13 -0.22 21.34
CA PRO A 305 3.97 -0.73 20.63
C PRO A 305 4.28 -0.97 19.14
N VAL A 306 3.92 -2.16 18.63
CA VAL A 306 4.12 -2.54 17.24
C VAL A 306 2.79 -2.37 16.50
N THR A 307 2.83 -1.68 15.36
CA THR A 307 1.66 -1.45 14.51
C THR A 307 1.79 -2.20 13.18
N ALA A 308 0.70 -2.36 12.45
CA ALA A 308 0.74 -2.92 11.09
C ALA A 308 1.64 -2.07 10.15
N GLU A 309 1.69 -0.74 10.33
CA GLU A 309 2.62 0.13 9.60
C GLU A 309 4.09 -0.23 9.91
N ASN A 310 4.42 -0.53 11.17
CA ASN A 310 5.77 -1.00 11.54
C ASN A 310 6.11 -2.34 10.88
N VAL A 311 5.16 -3.26 10.80
CA VAL A 311 5.36 -4.52 10.08
C VAL A 311 5.63 -4.23 8.59
N SER A 312 4.78 -3.45 7.94
CA SER A 312 4.87 -3.16 6.49
C SER A 312 6.16 -2.42 6.10
N TYR A 313 6.63 -1.47 6.92
CA TYR A 313 7.74 -0.57 6.55
C TYR A 313 9.06 -0.84 7.27
N ALA A 314 9.03 -1.55 8.40
CA ALA A 314 10.25 -1.85 9.13
C ALA A 314 10.59 -3.35 9.16
N ILE A 315 9.65 -4.24 9.47
CA ILE A 315 9.90 -5.67 9.65
C ILE A 315 9.92 -6.39 8.30
N ALA A 316 8.80 -6.37 7.56
CA ALA A 316 8.63 -7.09 6.30
C ALA A 316 9.69 -6.76 5.23
N PRO A 317 10.14 -5.50 5.04
CA PRO A 317 11.18 -5.20 4.06
C PRO A 317 12.52 -5.91 4.31
N ARG A 318 12.88 -6.18 5.56
CA ARG A 318 14.13 -6.87 5.91
C ARG A 318 14.06 -8.36 5.61
N ILE A 319 12.93 -8.98 5.94
CA ILE A 319 12.67 -10.40 5.61
C ILE A 319 12.62 -10.56 4.07
N ASN A 320 11.85 -9.71 3.38
CA ASN A 320 11.73 -9.72 1.92
C ASN A 320 13.06 -9.46 1.20
N ALA A 321 13.96 -8.65 1.78
CA ALA A 321 15.25 -8.35 1.17
C ALA A 321 16.13 -9.61 1.02
N ALA A 322 16.04 -10.54 1.95
CA ALA A 322 16.75 -11.82 1.87
C ALA A 322 16.36 -12.58 0.59
N GLY A 323 15.08 -12.79 0.33
CA GLY A 323 14.59 -13.46 -0.88
C GLY A 323 14.81 -12.70 -2.18
N ARG A 324 15.15 -11.40 -2.12
CA ARG A 324 15.41 -10.56 -3.31
C ARG A 324 16.89 -10.47 -3.67
N MET A 325 17.79 -10.44 -2.69
CA MET A 325 19.22 -10.13 -2.84
C MET A 325 20.13 -11.30 -2.50
N ASP A 326 19.67 -12.27 -1.69
CA ASP A 326 20.45 -13.39 -1.19
C ASP A 326 19.54 -14.64 -1.13
N SER A 327 19.33 -15.20 0.04
CA SER A 327 18.51 -16.39 0.26
C SER A 327 17.49 -16.15 1.38
N ALA A 328 16.23 -16.44 1.10
CA ALA A 328 15.15 -16.41 2.10
C ALA A 328 15.39 -17.34 3.29
N VAL A 329 16.28 -18.32 3.14
CA VAL A 329 16.70 -19.21 4.23
C VAL A 329 17.29 -18.43 5.40
N THR A 330 17.98 -17.32 5.15
CA THR A 330 18.52 -16.45 6.24
C THR A 330 17.38 -15.86 7.09
N ALA A 331 16.29 -15.44 6.46
CA ALA A 331 15.11 -14.93 7.15
C ALA A 331 14.39 -16.04 7.94
N LEU A 332 14.21 -17.22 7.35
CA LEU A 332 13.65 -18.37 8.03
C LEU A 332 14.51 -18.80 9.24
N GLN A 333 15.83 -18.80 9.08
CA GLN A 333 16.75 -19.08 10.19
C GLN A 333 16.62 -18.07 11.33
N LEU A 334 16.40 -16.79 11.04
CA LEU A 334 16.14 -15.78 12.07
C LEU A 334 14.85 -16.09 12.82
N VAL A 335 13.75 -16.30 12.10
CA VAL A 335 12.44 -16.53 12.72
C VAL A 335 12.40 -17.80 13.57
N LEU A 336 13.17 -18.82 13.19
CA LEU A 336 13.30 -20.10 13.91
C LEU A 336 14.42 -20.11 14.96
N CYS A 337 15.17 -19.01 15.12
CA CYS A 337 16.33 -18.97 16.02
C CYS A 337 15.91 -18.96 17.49
N GLU A 338 16.48 -19.88 18.28
CA GLU A 338 16.26 -20.00 19.73
C GLU A 338 17.43 -19.38 20.55
N ASP A 339 18.57 -19.07 19.91
CA ASP A 339 19.76 -18.46 20.56
C ASP A 339 19.78 -16.94 20.33
N GLU A 340 19.76 -16.16 21.41
CA GLU A 340 19.69 -14.69 21.36
C GLU A 340 20.88 -14.05 20.61
N LYS A 341 22.10 -14.57 20.77
CA LYS A 341 23.29 -14.02 20.12
C LYS A 341 23.22 -14.27 18.62
N ARG A 342 22.86 -15.49 18.25
CA ARG A 342 22.68 -15.87 16.84
C ARG A 342 21.54 -15.11 16.21
N ALA A 343 20.45 -14.87 16.93
CA ALA A 343 19.32 -14.05 16.48
C ALA A 343 19.77 -12.60 16.19
N ALA A 344 20.56 -11.99 17.09
CA ALA A 344 21.09 -10.65 16.87
C ALA A 344 22.00 -10.57 15.62
N GLU A 345 22.89 -11.57 15.40
CA GLU A 345 23.72 -11.64 14.19
C GLU A 345 22.88 -11.75 12.91
N LEU A 346 21.83 -12.59 12.93
CA LEU A 346 20.96 -12.79 11.77
C LEU A 346 20.10 -11.54 11.49
N ALA A 347 19.56 -10.89 12.53
CA ALA A 347 18.80 -9.65 12.41
C ALA A 347 19.67 -8.53 11.81
N HIS A 348 20.90 -8.38 12.29
CA HIS A 348 21.87 -7.43 11.73
C HIS A 348 22.17 -7.74 10.26
N LYS A 349 22.44 -9.01 9.93
CA LYS A 349 22.64 -9.43 8.53
C LYS A 349 21.45 -9.06 7.62
N LEU A 350 20.23 -9.31 8.07
CA LEU A 350 19.04 -8.93 7.29
C LEU A 350 18.92 -7.41 7.11
N ASN A 351 19.31 -6.63 8.10
CA ASN A 351 19.35 -5.18 8.01
C ASN A 351 20.40 -4.70 6.98
N GLU A 352 21.60 -5.32 6.96
CA GLU A 352 22.62 -5.03 5.94
C GLU A 352 22.13 -5.38 4.53
N ILE A 353 21.50 -6.56 4.34
CA ILE A 353 20.92 -6.96 3.05
C ILE A 353 19.84 -5.97 2.61
N ASN A 354 18.98 -5.52 3.53
CA ASN A 354 17.96 -4.53 3.22
C ASN A 354 18.56 -3.15 2.87
N ALA A 355 19.65 -2.74 3.53
CA ALA A 355 20.38 -1.52 3.21
C ALA A 355 20.97 -1.58 1.79
N ALA A 356 21.63 -2.69 1.43
CA ALA A 356 22.15 -2.91 0.08
C ALA A 356 21.03 -2.91 -0.98
N ARG A 357 19.87 -3.53 -0.68
CA ARG A 357 18.69 -3.47 -1.55
C ARG A 357 18.21 -2.04 -1.76
N GLN A 358 18.16 -1.21 -0.69
CA GLN A 358 17.74 0.20 -0.78
C GLN A 358 18.74 1.04 -1.59
N GLU A 359 20.04 0.78 -1.48
CA GLU A 359 21.07 1.43 -2.27
C GLU A 359 20.90 1.10 -3.76
N THR A 360 20.81 -0.20 -4.10
CA THR A 360 20.55 -0.66 -5.48
C THR A 360 19.24 -0.07 -6.04
N GLU A 361 18.18 -0.02 -5.23
CA GLU A 361 16.92 0.61 -5.61
C GLU A 361 17.09 2.10 -5.92
N GLY A 362 17.86 2.82 -5.09
CA GLY A 362 18.15 4.23 -5.29
C GLY A 362 18.95 4.50 -6.57
N GLU A 363 19.90 3.63 -6.90
CA GLU A 363 20.68 3.72 -8.16
C GLU A 363 19.80 3.51 -9.38
N ILE A 364 18.97 2.46 -9.38
CA ILE A 364 18.04 2.16 -10.49
C ILE A 364 17.02 3.30 -10.63
N ALA A 365 16.48 3.80 -9.52
CA ALA A 365 15.51 4.90 -9.55
C ALA A 365 16.11 6.20 -10.13
N LYS A 366 17.37 6.52 -9.79
CA LYS A 366 18.11 7.66 -10.39
C LYS A 366 18.33 7.47 -11.88
N ALA A 367 18.75 6.27 -12.30
CA ALA A 367 18.96 5.97 -13.72
C ALA A 367 17.64 6.04 -14.52
N ALA A 368 16.55 5.51 -13.96
CA ALA A 368 15.21 5.61 -14.54
C ALA A 368 14.75 7.08 -14.66
N GLN A 369 14.97 7.89 -13.62
CA GLN A 369 14.64 9.31 -13.64
C GLN A 369 15.44 10.05 -14.72
N ALA A 370 16.74 9.76 -14.87
CA ALA A 370 17.58 10.34 -15.91
C ALA A 370 17.08 10.01 -17.32
N GLN A 371 16.56 8.79 -17.56
CA GLN A 371 15.92 8.45 -18.84
C GLN A 371 14.65 9.29 -19.10
N LEU A 372 13.80 9.45 -18.09
CA LEU A 372 12.59 10.28 -18.20
C LEU A 372 12.92 11.75 -18.50
N GLU A 373 14.02 12.26 -17.97
CA GLU A 373 14.50 13.63 -18.22
C GLU A 373 15.13 13.78 -19.61
N ALA A 374 15.87 12.76 -20.06
CA ALA A 374 16.49 12.74 -21.38
C ALA A 374 15.45 12.59 -22.51
N GLU A 375 14.38 11.85 -22.26
CA GLU A 375 13.31 11.59 -23.22
C GLU A 375 11.93 11.92 -22.59
N PRO A 376 11.56 13.18 -22.46
CA PRO A 376 10.29 13.59 -21.84
C PRO A 376 9.03 13.01 -22.52
N ALA A 377 9.16 12.56 -23.78
CA ALA A 377 8.08 11.88 -24.51
C ALA A 377 7.62 10.59 -23.80
N ILE A 378 8.49 9.94 -23.03
CA ILE A 378 8.12 8.75 -22.23
C ILE A 378 7.03 9.11 -21.20
N LEU A 379 7.06 10.31 -20.63
CA LEU A 379 6.05 10.79 -19.71
C LEU A 379 4.69 11.06 -20.37
N GLU A 380 4.61 11.10 -21.69
CA GLU A 380 3.36 11.20 -22.43
C GLU A 380 2.74 9.83 -22.74
N ASP A 381 3.54 8.75 -22.62
CA ASP A 381 3.08 7.37 -22.82
C ASP A 381 2.00 6.99 -21.80
N ARG A 382 1.05 6.14 -22.21
CA ARG A 382 0.00 5.59 -21.33
C ARG A 382 0.55 4.48 -20.44
N VAL A 383 1.46 3.67 -21.00
CA VAL A 383 2.24 2.65 -20.32
C VAL A 383 3.71 3.05 -20.43
N ILE A 384 4.31 3.36 -19.31
CA ILE A 384 5.72 3.75 -19.25
C ILE A 384 6.59 2.48 -19.30
N LEU A 385 7.44 2.37 -20.31
CA LEU A 385 8.44 1.31 -20.42
C LEU A 385 9.83 1.92 -20.30
N ILE A 386 10.58 1.47 -19.29
CA ILE A 386 11.96 1.90 -19.01
C ILE A 386 12.84 0.68 -18.93
N TRP A 387 14.06 0.77 -19.43
CA TRP A 387 15.03 -0.33 -19.38
C TRP A 387 16.45 0.14 -19.14
N GLY A 388 17.25 -0.74 -18.55
CA GLY A 388 18.67 -0.51 -18.34
C GLY A 388 19.44 -1.81 -18.24
N ARG A 389 20.77 -1.72 -18.42
CA ARG A 389 21.66 -2.87 -18.33
C ARG A 389 22.08 -3.11 -16.89
N ASP A 390 22.21 -4.37 -16.54
CA ASP A 390 22.74 -4.82 -15.24
C ASP A 390 21.94 -4.34 -14.02
N TRP A 391 20.67 -3.99 -14.19
CA TRP A 391 19.79 -3.69 -13.08
C TRP A 391 19.39 -4.97 -12.36
N HIS A 392 19.37 -4.93 -11.03
CA HIS A 392 19.08 -6.14 -10.25
C HIS A 392 17.61 -6.60 -10.44
N PRO A 393 17.36 -7.83 -10.99
CA PRO A 393 15.98 -8.27 -11.30
C PRO A 393 15.05 -8.35 -10.09
N GLY A 394 15.60 -8.59 -8.87
CA GLY A 394 14.85 -8.62 -7.62
C GLY A 394 14.34 -7.24 -7.16
N VAL A 395 14.90 -6.13 -7.72
CA VAL A 395 14.64 -4.76 -7.26
C VAL A 395 13.81 -3.95 -8.25
N ILE A 396 13.87 -4.24 -9.56
CA ILE A 396 13.15 -3.47 -10.60
C ILE A 396 11.66 -3.35 -10.34
N GLY A 397 11.02 -4.36 -9.73
CA GLY A 397 9.60 -4.32 -9.39
C GLY A 397 9.25 -3.27 -8.33
N ILE A 398 10.17 -2.97 -7.40
CA ILE A 398 10.01 -1.93 -6.40
C ILE A 398 10.10 -0.55 -7.07
N VAL A 399 11.06 -0.39 -7.98
CA VAL A 399 11.22 0.84 -8.77
C VAL A 399 9.98 1.08 -9.64
N ALA A 400 9.42 0.02 -10.26
CA ALA A 400 8.17 0.13 -11.00
C ALA A 400 7.02 0.64 -10.15
N SER A 401 6.83 0.11 -8.92
CA SER A 401 5.82 0.59 -7.98
C SER A 401 5.97 2.08 -7.66
N ARG A 402 7.19 2.53 -7.32
CA ARG A 402 7.45 3.96 -7.03
C ARG A 402 7.18 4.87 -8.22
N LEU A 403 7.49 4.41 -9.43
CA LEU A 403 7.21 5.18 -10.63
C LEU A 403 5.70 5.24 -10.92
N VAL A 404 4.94 4.17 -10.64
CA VAL A 404 3.47 4.18 -10.69
C VAL A 404 2.90 5.22 -9.72
N GLU A 405 3.34 5.22 -8.47
CA GLU A 405 2.92 6.21 -7.47
C GLU A 405 3.21 7.65 -7.92
N LYS A 406 4.40 7.87 -8.48
CA LYS A 406 4.83 9.19 -8.94
C LYS A 406 4.10 9.67 -10.19
N THR A 407 3.80 8.74 -11.13
CA THR A 407 3.28 9.09 -12.46
C THR A 407 1.77 8.89 -12.61
N GLY A 408 1.15 8.09 -11.73
CA GLY A 408 -0.24 7.66 -11.85
C GLY A 408 -0.51 6.81 -13.09
N ARG A 409 0.49 6.09 -13.61
CA ARG A 409 0.41 5.29 -14.84
C ARG A 409 0.98 3.90 -14.64
N PRO A 410 0.54 2.92 -15.44
CA PRO A 410 1.21 1.62 -15.50
C PRO A 410 2.68 1.80 -15.92
N VAL A 411 3.59 1.11 -15.23
CA VAL A 411 5.03 1.15 -15.47
C VAL A 411 5.59 -0.25 -15.58
N ILE A 412 6.43 -0.47 -16.57
CA ILE A 412 7.26 -1.69 -16.75
C ILE A 412 8.72 -1.26 -16.69
N VAL A 413 9.48 -1.87 -15.81
CA VAL A 413 10.94 -1.69 -15.70
C VAL A 413 11.62 -2.98 -16.11
N VAL A 414 12.56 -2.89 -17.07
CA VAL A 414 13.26 -4.04 -17.64
C VAL A 414 14.75 -3.96 -17.35
N SER A 415 15.31 -5.04 -16.81
CA SER A 415 16.74 -5.26 -16.67
C SER A 415 17.24 -6.10 -17.83
N ILE A 416 18.28 -5.64 -18.54
CA ILE A 416 18.88 -6.32 -19.68
C ILE A 416 20.22 -6.92 -19.23
N ASP A 417 20.41 -8.21 -19.50
CA ASP A 417 21.64 -8.93 -19.22
C ASP A 417 22.72 -8.76 -20.32
N GLU A 418 23.88 -9.38 -20.13
CA GLU A 418 24.99 -9.36 -21.09
C GLU A 418 24.68 -10.03 -22.45
N HIS A 419 23.64 -10.88 -22.50
CA HIS A 419 23.19 -11.58 -23.69
C HIS A 419 22.09 -10.82 -24.47
N GLY A 420 21.66 -9.66 -23.96
CA GLY A 420 20.58 -8.87 -24.54
C GLY A 420 19.19 -9.44 -24.24
N GLU A 421 19.06 -10.29 -23.22
CA GLU A 421 17.77 -10.74 -22.71
C GLU A 421 17.31 -9.84 -21.56
N GLY A 422 16.09 -9.33 -21.67
CA GLY A 422 15.48 -8.45 -20.69
C GLY A 422 14.52 -9.22 -19.78
N LYS A 423 14.67 -9.04 -18.45
CA LYS A 423 13.66 -9.44 -17.45
C LYS A 423 12.91 -8.20 -16.99
N GLY A 424 11.59 -8.15 -17.21
CA GLY A 424 10.74 -7.02 -16.87
C GLY A 424 9.81 -7.29 -15.71
N SER A 425 9.60 -6.26 -14.89
CA SER A 425 8.58 -6.26 -13.84
C SER A 425 7.68 -5.05 -14.02
N GLY A 426 6.38 -5.31 -14.18
CA GLY A 426 5.36 -4.29 -14.36
C GLY A 426 4.48 -4.11 -13.15
N ARG A 427 4.03 -2.87 -12.94
CA ARG A 427 3.03 -2.48 -11.95
C ARG A 427 1.98 -1.61 -12.61
N SER A 428 0.75 -1.72 -12.14
CA SER A 428 -0.40 -1.07 -12.77
C SER A 428 -1.09 -0.08 -11.83
N VAL A 429 -2.10 0.59 -12.37
CA VAL A 429 -3.04 1.44 -11.65
C VAL A 429 -4.43 0.81 -11.69
N GLN A 430 -5.28 1.17 -10.75
CA GLN A 430 -6.67 0.70 -10.72
C GLN A 430 -7.39 0.99 -12.05
N GLY A 431 -8.12 0.01 -12.56
CA GLY A 431 -8.85 0.12 -13.82
C GLY A 431 -8.03 -0.17 -15.08
N PHE A 432 -6.72 -0.51 -14.96
CA PHE A 432 -5.88 -0.91 -16.10
C PHE A 432 -5.40 -2.36 -15.95
N ASN A 433 -5.76 -3.23 -16.90
CA ASN A 433 -5.31 -4.62 -16.91
C ASN A 433 -3.94 -4.74 -17.61
N LEU A 434 -2.86 -4.71 -16.80
CA LEU A 434 -1.49 -4.80 -17.31
C LEU A 434 -1.19 -6.17 -17.95
N HIS A 435 -1.73 -7.26 -17.39
CA HIS A 435 -1.53 -8.60 -17.95
C HIS A 435 -2.12 -8.69 -19.36
N ALA A 436 -3.37 -8.23 -19.57
CA ALA A 436 -4.00 -8.23 -20.90
C ALA A 436 -3.23 -7.33 -21.89
N CYS A 437 -2.71 -6.19 -21.42
CA CYS A 437 -1.87 -5.32 -22.23
C CYS A 437 -0.58 -6.02 -22.69
N ILE A 438 0.13 -6.69 -21.79
CA ILE A 438 1.36 -7.46 -22.10
C ILE A 438 1.03 -8.64 -23.01
N ALA A 439 -0.03 -9.40 -22.74
CA ALA A 439 -0.48 -10.53 -23.55
C ALA A 439 -0.77 -10.15 -25.01
N SER A 440 -1.23 -8.91 -25.27
CA SER A 440 -1.44 -8.42 -26.65
C SER A 440 -0.15 -8.31 -27.48
N CYS A 441 1.02 -8.47 -26.84
CA CYS A 441 2.33 -8.40 -27.45
C CYS A 441 3.11 -9.72 -27.32
N GLU A 442 2.44 -10.86 -27.11
CA GLU A 442 3.07 -12.16 -26.82
C GLU A 442 4.11 -12.59 -27.85
N ASP A 443 3.91 -12.23 -29.13
CA ASP A 443 4.83 -12.52 -30.24
C ASP A 443 6.19 -11.82 -30.12
N LEU A 444 6.31 -10.76 -29.32
CA LEU A 444 7.56 -10.05 -29.03
C LEU A 444 8.26 -10.58 -27.77
N LEU A 445 7.57 -11.41 -26.97
CA LEU A 445 8.02 -11.84 -25.66
C LEU A 445 8.57 -13.28 -25.68
N LEU A 446 9.53 -13.54 -24.81
CA LEU A 446 10.03 -14.90 -24.55
C LEU A 446 9.13 -15.61 -23.52
N ARG A 447 8.68 -14.89 -22.50
CA ARG A 447 7.77 -15.32 -21.45
C ARG A 447 7.01 -14.12 -20.89
N PHE A 448 5.81 -14.36 -20.38
CA PHE A 448 5.08 -13.38 -19.58
C PHE A 448 4.11 -14.09 -18.62
N GLY A 449 3.68 -13.39 -17.57
CA GLY A 449 2.70 -13.91 -16.61
C GLY A 449 2.41 -12.86 -15.53
N GLY A 450 1.37 -13.12 -14.75
CA GLY A 450 0.94 -12.26 -13.66
C GLY A 450 -0.55 -11.93 -13.72
N HIS A 451 -0.92 -10.82 -13.10
CA HIS A 451 -2.30 -10.37 -12.94
C HIS A 451 -2.49 -8.92 -13.41
N ALA A 452 -3.73 -8.43 -13.34
CA ALA A 452 -4.07 -7.07 -13.78
C ALA A 452 -3.19 -5.98 -13.15
N MET A 453 -2.82 -6.11 -11.88
CA MET A 453 -2.07 -5.08 -11.14
C MET A 453 -0.55 -5.27 -11.17
N ALA A 454 -0.05 -6.48 -11.39
CA ALA A 454 1.37 -6.79 -11.42
C ALA A 454 1.65 -7.93 -12.39
N ALA A 455 2.63 -7.74 -13.28
CA ALA A 455 3.01 -8.74 -14.26
C ALA A 455 4.52 -8.75 -14.51
N GLY A 456 5.04 -9.92 -14.85
CA GLY A 456 6.42 -10.12 -15.26
C GLY A 456 6.50 -10.47 -16.75
N LEU A 457 7.63 -10.16 -17.37
CA LEU A 457 7.90 -10.54 -18.76
C LEU A 457 9.38 -10.80 -18.99
N SER A 458 9.68 -11.56 -20.03
CA SER A 458 11.03 -11.65 -20.61
C SER A 458 10.97 -11.28 -22.08
N VAL A 459 11.94 -10.48 -22.54
CA VAL A 459 11.91 -9.87 -23.87
C VAL A 459 13.36 -9.70 -24.39
N ARG A 460 13.58 -9.75 -25.69
CA ARG A 460 14.87 -9.38 -26.29
C ARG A 460 15.01 -7.86 -26.37
N GLU A 461 16.21 -7.34 -26.10
CA GLU A 461 16.51 -5.89 -26.13
C GLU A 461 16.05 -5.23 -27.43
N GLU A 462 16.28 -5.89 -28.57
CA GLU A 462 15.91 -5.41 -29.92
C GLU A 462 14.39 -5.17 -30.08
N ASN A 463 13.56 -5.88 -29.29
CA ASN A 463 12.09 -5.78 -29.33
C ASN A 463 11.53 -4.66 -28.45
N LEU A 464 12.32 -4.07 -27.55
CA LEU A 464 11.82 -3.08 -26.57
C LEU A 464 11.17 -1.84 -27.21
N PRO A 465 11.73 -1.23 -28.29
CA PRO A 465 11.09 -0.08 -28.94
C PRO A 465 9.72 -0.43 -29.53
N GLU A 466 9.60 -1.59 -30.15
CA GLU A 466 8.35 -2.06 -30.74
C GLU A 466 7.34 -2.46 -29.65
N LEU A 467 7.80 -3.09 -28.58
CA LEU A 467 6.99 -3.39 -27.42
C LEU A 467 6.37 -2.12 -26.81
N ARG A 468 7.19 -1.06 -26.59
CA ARG A 468 6.72 0.24 -26.10
C ARG A 468 5.60 0.81 -26.99
N ARG A 469 5.80 0.78 -28.30
CA ARG A 469 4.83 1.29 -29.26
C ARG A 469 3.49 0.52 -29.15
N ARG A 470 3.55 -0.81 -29.18
CA ARG A 470 2.34 -1.67 -29.18
C ARG A 470 1.57 -1.63 -27.85
N LEU A 471 2.28 -1.62 -26.72
CA LEU A 471 1.65 -1.43 -25.39
C LEU A 471 0.83 -0.13 -25.34
N ASN A 472 1.41 0.95 -25.88
CA ASN A 472 0.76 2.25 -25.89
C ASN A 472 -0.40 2.32 -26.89
N GLU A 473 -0.32 1.66 -28.04
CA GLU A 473 -1.46 1.53 -28.98
C GLU A 473 -2.60 0.72 -28.37
N TRP A 474 -2.31 -0.40 -27.72
CA TRP A 474 -3.31 -1.18 -27.00
C TRP A 474 -3.97 -0.34 -25.91
N ALA A 475 -3.18 0.34 -25.09
CA ALA A 475 -3.68 1.19 -24.02
C ALA A 475 -4.53 2.37 -24.55
N ALA A 476 -4.19 2.93 -25.70
CA ALA A 476 -4.98 4.01 -26.32
C ALA A 476 -6.34 3.52 -26.78
N ARG A 477 -6.45 2.27 -27.21
CA ARG A 477 -7.69 1.67 -27.70
C ARG A 477 -8.58 1.18 -26.56
N GLU A 478 -8.01 0.40 -25.62
CA GLU A 478 -8.77 -0.29 -24.59
C GLU A 478 -8.99 0.57 -23.33
N CYS A 479 -8.08 1.49 -23.06
CA CYS A 479 -8.12 2.37 -21.87
C CYS A 479 -7.82 3.83 -22.27
N PRO A 480 -8.72 4.48 -23.04
CA PRO A 480 -8.47 5.83 -23.55
C PRO A 480 -8.33 6.89 -22.46
N VAL A 481 -8.89 6.65 -21.28
CA VAL A 481 -8.81 7.56 -20.12
C VAL A 481 -8.30 6.79 -18.92
N LEU A 482 -7.09 7.13 -18.43
CA LEU A 482 -6.60 6.70 -17.13
C LEU A 482 -7.15 7.68 -16.08
N VAL A 483 -8.03 7.19 -15.23
CA VAL A 483 -8.61 8.01 -14.14
C VAL A 483 -7.79 7.75 -12.87
N THR A 484 -7.24 8.81 -12.31
CA THR A 484 -6.66 8.74 -10.95
C THR A 484 -7.82 8.60 -9.96
N PRO A 485 -7.88 7.54 -9.14
CA PRO A 485 -8.93 7.41 -8.14
C PRO A 485 -8.97 8.63 -7.21
N PRO A 486 -10.16 9.08 -6.81
CA PRO A 486 -10.28 10.20 -5.88
C PRO A 486 -9.66 9.84 -4.52
N LEU A 487 -9.21 10.85 -3.78
CA LEU A 487 -8.85 10.68 -2.38
C LEU A 487 -10.13 10.65 -1.56
N GLU A 488 -10.39 9.49 -0.95
CA GLU A 488 -11.54 9.31 -0.08
C GLU A 488 -11.27 9.97 1.28
N CYS A 489 -12.12 10.92 1.67
CA CYS A 489 -12.11 11.55 2.99
C CYS A 489 -13.28 11.02 3.80
N ASP A 490 -13.02 10.52 5.02
CA ASP A 490 -14.05 9.96 5.87
C ASP A 490 -14.95 11.06 6.46
N LEU A 491 -14.36 12.14 7.00
CA LEU A 491 -15.11 13.22 7.62
C LEU A 491 -14.51 14.60 7.37
N SER A 492 -15.35 15.63 7.24
CA SER A 492 -14.92 17.03 7.42
C SER A 492 -14.88 17.36 8.91
N ILE A 493 -13.78 17.93 9.38
CA ILE A 493 -13.55 18.26 10.79
C ILE A 493 -13.29 19.74 11.01
N HIS A 494 -13.54 20.16 12.25
CA HIS A 494 -13.15 21.48 12.74
C HIS A 494 -12.20 21.34 13.94
N LEU A 495 -11.01 21.96 13.88
CA LEU A 495 -9.97 21.74 14.89
C LEU A 495 -10.40 22.04 16.32
N ASP A 496 -11.27 23.02 16.54
CA ASP A 496 -11.79 23.36 17.86
C ASP A 496 -12.60 22.24 18.52
N ARG A 497 -13.04 21.24 17.72
CA ARG A 497 -13.86 20.12 18.18
C ARG A 497 -13.06 18.83 18.37
N ILE A 498 -11.81 18.81 17.95
CA ILE A 498 -10.94 17.63 18.05
C ILE A 498 -10.08 17.74 19.31
N THR A 499 -10.07 16.69 20.11
CA THR A 499 -9.26 16.60 21.34
C THR A 499 -8.21 15.51 21.18
N VAL A 500 -7.16 15.56 21.99
CA VAL A 500 -6.15 14.49 22.06
C VAL A 500 -6.82 13.15 22.33
N GLU A 501 -7.79 13.13 23.23
CA GLU A 501 -8.46 11.89 23.63
C GLU A 501 -9.33 11.32 22.50
N SER A 502 -10.06 12.18 21.76
CA SER A 502 -10.83 11.72 20.60
C SER A 502 -9.95 11.09 19.51
N VAL A 503 -8.70 11.57 19.35
CA VAL A 503 -7.75 10.99 18.39
C VAL A 503 -7.15 9.69 18.92
N ARG A 504 -6.86 9.57 20.22
CA ARG A 504 -6.43 8.30 20.83
C ARG A 504 -7.46 7.19 20.65
N ARG A 505 -8.73 7.52 20.72
CA ARG A 505 -9.79 6.51 20.50
C ARG A 505 -9.85 5.98 19.09
N LEU A 506 -9.23 6.64 18.11
CA LEU A 506 -9.09 6.09 16.75
C LEU A 506 -8.29 4.78 16.73
N ASP A 507 -7.46 4.53 17.74
CA ASP A 507 -6.74 3.26 17.89
C ASP A 507 -7.68 2.05 18.02
N GLN A 508 -8.96 2.26 18.41
CA GLN A 508 -9.97 1.21 18.41
C GLN A 508 -10.33 0.74 16.99
N LEU A 509 -10.10 1.56 15.97
CA LEU A 509 -10.28 1.19 14.56
C LEU A 509 -9.08 0.43 13.98
N ALA A 510 -7.92 0.43 14.66
CA ALA A 510 -6.74 -0.32 14.25
C ALA A 510 -6.96 -1.85 14.36
N PRO A 511 -6.17 -2.67 13.65
CA PRO A 511 -5.03 -2.34 12.80
C PRO A 511 -5.43 -1.72 11.46
N TYR A 512 -4.67 -0.71 11.01
CA TYR A 512 -4.89 -0.07 9.72
C TYR A 512 -4.06 -0.71 8.62
N GLY A 513 -4.65 -0.87 7.43
CA GLY A 513 -4.02 -1.46 6.26
C GLY A 513 -4.99 -1.61 5.09
N ALA A 514 -4.83 -2.68 4.31
CA ALA A 514 -5.72 -2.97 3.18
C ALA A 514 -7.18 -3.11 3.67
N GLU A 515 -8.12 -2.53 2.93
CA GLU A 515 -9.56 -2.45 3.22
C GLU A 515 -9.96 -1.81 4.56
N ASN A 516 -9.00 -1.52 5.44
CA ASN A 516 -9.19 -0.73 6.65
C ASN A 516 -8.16 0.42 6.73
N PRO A 517 -8.21 1.41 5.84
CA PRO A 517 -7.25 2.52 5.86
C PRO A 517 -7.40 3.39 7.11
N ALA A 518 -6.29 4.02 7.52
CA ALA A 518 -6.34 5.05 8.56
C ALA A 518 -7.34 6.16 8.15
N PRO A 519 -8.12 6.71 9.10
CA PRO A 519 -9.09 7.76 8.80
C PRO A 519 -8.46 8.99 8.14
N VAL A 520 -9.09 9.46 7.08
CA VAL A 520 -8.71 10.68 6.37
C VAL A 520 -9.72 11.78 6.67
N PHE A 521 -9.22 12.88 7.18
CA PHE A 521 -10.02 14.03 7.56
C PHE A 521 -9.83 15.18 6.58
N LEU A 522 -10.93 15.84 6.23
CA LEU A 522 -10.93 17.09 5.48
C LEU A 522 -10.94 18.27 6.47
N LEU A 523 -9.88 19.05 6.48
CA LEU A 523 -9.76 20.31 7.23
C LEU A 523 -9.93 21.47 6.24
N GLU A 524 -11.09 22.11 6.25
CA GLU A 524 -11.42 23.17 5.31
C GLU A 524 -10.97 24.53 5.82
N LYS A 525 -10.52 25.39 4.91
CA LYS A 525 -10.19 26.81 5.13
C LYS A 525 -9.17 27.03 6.27
N ALA A 526 -8.15 26.17 6.32
CA ALA A 526 -7.04 26.37 7.24
C ALA A 526 -6.04 27.39 6.72
N VAL A 527 -5.54 28.24 7.61
CA VAL A 527 -4.48 29.22 7.29
C VAL A 527 -3.12 28.58 7.52
N VAL A 528 -2.23 28.64 6.55
CA VAL A 528 -0.83 28.27 6.71
C VAL A 528 -0.13 29.35 7.54
N GLU A 529 0.17 29.07 8.81
CA GLU A 529 0.87 30.04 9.70
C GLU A 529 2.39 29.90 9.64
N GLY A 530 2.92 28.77 9.21
CA GLY A 530 4.35 28.57 9.10
C GLY A 530 4.69 27.26 8.40
N VAL A 531 5.87 27.24 7.79
CA VAL A 531 6.47 26.10 7.09
C VAL A 531 7.84 25.86 7.69
N TYR A 532 8.11 24.64 8.14
CA TYR A 532 9.34 24.26 8.84
C TYR A 532 9.97 23.03 8.18
N PRO A 533 11.29 23.03 7.90
CA PRO A 533 11.97 21.84 7.40
C PRO A 533 12.04 20.75 8.47
N VAL A 534 11.95 19.49 8.05
CA VAL A 534 12.09 18.30 8.89
C VAL A 534 13.07 17.34 8.20
N SER A 535 13.89 16.63 8.98
CA SER A 535 14.87 15.66 8.47
C SER A 535 15.76 16.25 7.37
N GLU A 536 16.47 17.34 7.69
CA GLU A 536 17.38 18.03 6.76
C GLU A 536 16.69 18.55 5.48
N GLY A 537 15.41 18.93 5.60
CA GLY A 537 14.63 19.46 4.49
C GLY A 537 13.99 18.41 3.57
N ARG A 538 14.16 17.12 3.84
CA ARG A 538 13.50 16.04 3.06
C ARG A 538 11.98 16.03 3.20
N HIS A 539 11.46 16.66 4.23
CA HIS A 539 10.04 16.77 4.52
C HIS A 539 9.73 18.19 5.01
N CYS A 540 8.48 18.60 4.95
CA CYS A 540 8.05 19.84 5.58
C CYS A 540 6.97 19.59 6.64
N ARG A 541 6.99 20.44 7.66
CA ARG A 541 5.96 20.49 8.70
C ARG A 541 5.28 21.85 8.61
N LEU A 542 3.97 21.82 8.41
CA LEU A 542 3.15 23.01 8.37
C LEU A 542 2.47 23.24 9.71
N ARG A 543 2.34 24.50 10.11
CA ARG A 543 1.42 24.92 11.15
C ARG A 543 0.15 25.43 10.48
N LEU A 544 -0.94 24.70 10.65
CA LEU A 544 -2.25 25.01 10.10
C LEU A 544 -3.15 25.53 11.21
N ARG A 545 -3.80 26.68 10.99
CA ARG A 545 -4.75 27.30 11.94
C ARG A 545 -6.14 27.33 11.34
N GLN A 546 -7.12 26.96 12.13
CA GLN A 546 -8.54 27.10 11.82
C GLN A 546 -9.25 27.69 13.06
N GLY A 547 -9.84 28.87 12.92
CA GLY A 547 -10.38 29.61 14.07
C GLY A 547 -9.30 29.93 15.09
N ASN A 548 -9.49 29.49 16.34
CA ASN A 548 -8.53 29.67 17.43
C ASN A 548 -7.62 28.46 17.65
N ALA A 549 -7.89 27.33 17.00
CA ALA A 549 -7.10 26.12 17.12
C ALA A 549 -6.04 26.01 16.03
N CYS A 550 -4.92 25.37 16.36
CA CYS A 550 -3.87 25.06 15.40
C CYS A 550 -3.33 23.64 15.58
N ILE A 551 -2.85 23.09 14.50
CA ILE A 551 -2.21 21.78 14.45
C ILE A 551 -0.89 21.87 13.69
N TYR A 552 0.10 21.09 14.13
CA TYR A 552 1.28 20.79 13.33
C TYR A 552 1.05 19.54 12.51
N ALA A 553 1.22 19.64 11.20
CA ALA A 553 1.06 18.53 10.29
C ALA A 553 2.29 18.36 9.40
N VAL A 554 2.77 17.12 9.27
CA VAL A 554 3.96 16.79 8.46
C VAL A 554 3.52 16.33 7.09
N TRP A 555 4.14 16.88 6.04
CA TRP A 555 4.03 16.40 4.68
C TRP A 555 5.32 15.68 4.31
N PHE A 556 5.24 14.35 4.31
CA PHE A 556 6.39 13.50 4.00
C PHE A 556 6.73 13.55 2.51
N GLY A 557 8.01 13.61 2.20
CA GLY A 557 8.52 13.70 0.82
C GLY A 557 8.38 15.07 0.16
N MET A 558 7.72 16.05 0.81
CA MET A 558 7.60 17.41 0.31
C MET A 558 8.75 18.27 0.84
N HIS A 559 9.61 18.74 -0.03
CA HIS A 559 10.65 19.71 0.35
C HIS A 559 10.05 21.10 0.56
N PRO A 560 10.45 21.87 1.59
CA PRO A 560 9.91 23.20 1.84
C PRO A 560 10.04 24.15 0.64
N GLU A 561 11.09 24.00 -0.15
CA GLU A 561 11.34 24.82 -1.35
C GLU A 561 10.42 24.45 -2.53
N GLN A 562 9.88 23.24 -2.52
CA GLN A 562 8.95 22.73 -3.52
C GLN A 562 7.48 22.98 -3.15
N LEU A 563 7.23 23.48 -1.93
CA LEU A 563 5.88 23.74 -1.46
C LEU A 563 5.27 24.93 -2.22
N PRO A 564 4.13 24.76 -2.92
CA PRO A 564 3.51 25.85 -3.69
C PRO A 564 2.74 26.85 -2.82
N TYR A 565 2.64 26.59 -1.51
CA TYR A 565 1.92 27.41 -0.54
C TYR A 565 2.88 28.21 0.35
N ALA A 566 2.48 29.42 0.72
CA ALA A 566 3.21 30.32 1.58
C ALA A 566 2.43 30.61 2.88
N THR A 567 3.14 31.19 3.86
CA THR A 567 2.50 31.70 5.08
C THR A 567 1.45 32.76 4.73
N GLY A 568 0.24 32.59 5.26
CA GLY A 568 -0.93 33.40 4.97
C GLY A 568 -1.88 32.83 3.95
N ASP A 569 -1.49 31.82 3.17
CA ASP A 569 -2.38 31.16 2.22
C ASP A 569 -3.47 30.36 2.99
N VAL A 570 -4.67 30.35 2.42
CA VAL A 570 -5.82 29.59 2.95
C VAL A 570 -5.98 28.33 2.11
N VAL A 571 -5.95 27.18 2.78
CA VAL A 571 -5.93 25.87 2.16
C VAL A 571 -7.00 24.96 2.74
N ASP A 572 -7.44 24.00 1.94
CA ASP A 572 -8.12 22.81 2.40
C ASP A 572 -7.06 21.69 2.49
N ALA A 573 -7.08 20.92 3.56
CA ALA A 573 -6.10 19.86 3.82
C ALA A 573 -6.78 18.51 4.02
N ALA A 574 -6.37 17.53 3.25
CA ALA A 574 -6.65 16.12 3.53
C ALA A 574 -5.52 15.57 4.39
N LEU A 575 -5.85 15.12 5.59
CA LEU A 575 -4.86 14.69 6.57
C LEU A 575 -5.35 13.53 7.44
N SER A 576 -4.44 12.72 7.95
CA SER A 576 -4.70 11.82 9.07
C SER A 576 -4.26 12.49 10.37
N LEU A 577 -4.91 12.08 11.49
CA LEU A 577 -4.61 12.60 12.82
C LEU A 577 -3.87 11.57 13.65
N SER A 578 -2.97 12.05 14.49
CA SER A 578 -2.24 11.25 15.48
C SER A 578 -1.97 12.07 16.74
N VAL A 579 -1.54 11.40 17.79
CA VAL A 579 -1.11 12.05 19.04
C VAL A 579 0.41 11.94 19.14
N TYR A 580 1.07 13.06 19.38
CA TYR A 580 2.49 13.12 19.63
C TYR A 580 2.75 13.40 21.12
N GLU A 581 3.48 12.51 21.77
CA GLU A 581 3.89 12.68 23.17
C GLU A 581 5.09 13.61 23.26
N ALA A 582 4.85 14.83 23.68
CA ALA A 582 5.90 15.83 23.87
C ALA A 582 6.28 15.97 25.36
N ALA A 583 7.43 16.56 25.65
CA ALA A 583 7.88 16.79 27.02
C ALA A 583 6.91 17.64 27.87
N ARG A 584 6.00 18.38 27.25
CA ARG A 584 4.97 19.22 27.88
C ARG A 584 3.57 18.60 27.86
N GLY A 585 3.46 17.31 27.55
CA GLY A 585 2.20 16.57 27.41
C GLY A 585 1.83 16.24 25.97
N ALA A 586 0.81 15.44 25.82
CA ALA A 586 0.30 14.97 24.54
C ALA A 586 -0.27 16.12 23.70
N GLN A 587 0.03 16.12 22.41
CA GLN A 587 -0.39 17.14 21.44
C GLN A 587 -0.95 16.47 20.19
N LEU A 588 -1.93 17.13 19.56
CA LEU A 588 -2.42 16.73 18.25
C LEU A 588 -1.34 16.94 17.18
N SER A 589 -1.16 15.96 16.33
CA SER A 589 -0.33 15.99 15.16
C SER A 589 -1.09 15.49 13.95
N GLY A 590 -0.72 15.97 12.75
CA GLY A 590 -1.30 15.51 11.50
C GLY A 590 -0.23 15.01 10.53
N ARG A 591 -0.63 14.11 9.65
CA ARG A 591 0.10 13.76 8.43
C ARG A 591 -0.69 14.28 7.24
N ILE A 592 -0.11 15.22 6.50
CA ILE A 592 -0.74 15.75 5.28
C ILE A 592 -0.61 14.71 4.18
N LEU A 593 -1.74 14.41 3.55
CA LEU A 593 -1.82 13.58 2.35
C LEU A 593 -1.80 14.47 1.11
N GLU A 594 -2.66 15.49 1.08
CA GLU A 594 -2.74 16.48 0.02
C GLU A 594 -3.20 17.85 0.57
N LEU A 595 -2.83 18.93 -0.13
CA LEU A 595 -3.34 20.28 0.11
C LEU A 595 -3.93 20.83 -1.19
N HIS A 596 -5.06 21.52 -1.05
CA HIS A 596 -5.65 22.32 -2.13
C HIS A 596 -5.82 23.77 -1.64
N PRO A 597 -5.84 24.77 -2.53
CA PRO A 597 -6.34 26.08 -2.17
C PRO A 597 -7.78 25.99 -1.64
N ALA A 598 -8.14 26.80 -0.65
CA ALA A 598 -9.45 26.69 -0.02
C ALA A 598 -10.60 26.86 -1.03
N GLY A 599 -11.52 25.89 -1.02
CA GLY A 599 -12.65 25.84 -1.95
C GLY A 599 -12.30 25.38 -3.37
N PHE A 600 -11.08 24.82 -3.54
CA PHE A 600 -10.68 24.23 -4.83
C PHE A 600 -11.41 22.90 -5.05
N GLY A 601 -12.20 22.82 -6.10
CA GLY A 601 -13.06 21.67 -6.37
C GLY A 601 -12.55 20.76 -7.48
N ASN A 602 -13.44 19.96 -8.03
CA ASN A 602 -13.12 18.94 -9.03
C ASN A 602 -13.08 19.46 -10.48
N ALA A 603 -13.48 20.70 -10.72
CA ALA A 603 -13.53 21.29 -12.07
C ALA A 603 -12.13 21.38 -12.70
N ALA A 604 -11.14 21.73 -11.91
CA ALA A 604 -9.75 21.79 -12.34
C ALA A 604 -9.21 20.43 -12.79
N ALA A 605 -9.54 19.35 -12.08
CA ALA A 605 -9.12 18.00 -12.44
C ALA A 605 -9.71 17.58 -13.81
N GLN A 606 -10.99 17.84 -14.01
CA GLN A 606 -11.68 17.55 -15.27
C GLN A 606 -11.08 18.33 -16.44
N GLN A 607 -10.86 19.63 -16.27
CA GLN A 607 -10.31 20.47 -17.33
C GLN A 607 -8.85 20.14 -17.63
N THR A 608 -8.05 19.78 -16.59
CA THR A 608 -6.69 19.29 -16.78
C THR A 608 -6.65 18.02 -17.64
N ALA A 609 -7.58 17.07 -17.38
CA ALA A 609 -7.71 15.86 -18.20
C ALA A 609 -8.03 16.18 -19.66
N LEU A 610 -8.90 17.17 -19.92
CA LEU A 610 -9.22 17.60 -21.30
C LEU A 610 -7.99 18.21 -22.01
N VAL A 611 -7.20 19.03 -21.33
CA VAL A 611 -5.95 19.59 -21.90
C VAL A 611 -4.94 18.50 -22.19
N GLN A 612 -4.83 17.50 -21.33
CA GLN A 612 -3.96 16.34 -21.58
C GLN A 612 -4.45 15.51 -22.78
N ALA A 613 -5.77 15.31 -22.90
CA ALA A 613 -6.36 14.64 -24.06
C ALA A 613 -6.07 15.41 -25.36
N LEU A 614 -6.22 16.75 -25.35
CA LEU A 614 -5.86 17.62 -26.48
C LEU A 614 -4.39 17.45 -26.89
N ARG A 615 -3.46 17.49 -25.93
CA ARG A 615 -2.01 17.32 -26.19
C ARG A 615 -1.68 15.97 -26.82
N ARG A 616 -2.46 14.93 -26.52
CA ARG A 616 -2.30 13.57 -27.06
C ARG A 616 -3.01 13.38 -28.40
N GLY A 617 -3.61 14.42 -28.96
CA GLY A 617 -4.38 14.32 -30.19
C GLY A 617 -5.68 13.51 -30.06
N SER A 618 -6.19 13.34 -28.84
CA SER A 618 -7.48 12.67 -28.63
C SER A 618 -8.62 13.57 -29.10
N PRO A 619 -9.67 13.03 -29.78
CA PRO A 619 -10.78 13.84 -30.24
C PRO A 619 -11.58 14.39 -29.06
N LEU A 620 -11.82 15.70 -29.08
CA LEU A 620 -12.68 16.39 -28.11
C LEU A 620 -13.96 16.85 -28.77
N THR A 621 -15.07 16.82 -28.05
CA THR A 621 -16.31 17.42 -28.47
C THR A 621 -16.21 18.95 -28.53
N ALA A 622 -17.07 19.61 -29.31
CA ALA A 622 -17.10 21.08 -29.36
C ALA A 622 -17.32 21.72 -27.98
N GLN A 623 -18.14 21.10 -27.15
CA GLN A 623 -18.37 21.56 -25.77
C GLN A 623 -17.13 21.42 -24.89
N GLN A 624 -16.39 20.31 -24.99
CA GLN A 624 -15.15 20.08 -24.28
C GLN A 624 -14.04 21.06 -24.70
N ARG A 625 -13.91 21.32 -25.99
CA ARG A 625 -12.98 22.34 -26.51
C ARG A 625 -13.33 23.74 -25.99
N ALA A 626 -14.58 24.14 -25.98
CA ALA A 626 -15.00 25.43 -25.47
C ALA A 626 -14.65 25.67 -24.00
N LEU A 627 -14.63 24.62 -23.20
CA LEU A 627 -14.21 24.71 -21.77
C LEU A 627 -12.73 25.05 -21.59
N ILE A 628 -11.86 24.65 -22.53
CA ILE A 628 -10.41 24.79 -22.41
C ILE A 628 -9.79 25.79 -23.40
N ALA A 629 -10.57 26.32 -24.36
CA ALA A 629 -10.09 27.28 -25.34
C ALA A 629 -9.96 28.68 -24.71
N PRO A 630 -8.74 29.24 -24.56
CA PRO A 630 -8.58 30.57 -24.02
C PRO A 630 -8.91 31.64 -25.07
N GLU A 631 -9.56 32.71 -24.64
CA GLU A 631 -9.61 33.95 -25.37
C GLU A 631 -8.29 34.73 -25.20
N ARG A 632 -8.09 35.74 -26.05
CA ARG A 632 -6.90 36.60 -25.94
C ARG A 632 -6.81 37.31 -24.57
N SER A 633 -7.94 37.64 -23.99
CA SER A 633 -8.07 38.21 -22.65
C SER A 633 -7.55 37.27 -21.57
N ASP A 634 -7.85 35.98 -21.68
CA ASP A 634 -7.41 34.95 -20.73
C ASP A 634 -5.87 34.84 -20.75
N ILE A 635 -5.26 34.79 -21.95
CA ILE A 635 -3.81 34.70 -22.11
C ILE A 635 -3.11 35.95 -21.55
N ILE A 636 -3.67 37.17 -21.76
CA ILE A 636 -3.15 38.41 -21.19
C ILE A 636 -3.21 38.38 -19.66
N THR A 637 -4.28 37.87 -19.10
CA THR A 637 -4.46 37.75 -17.64
C THR A 637 -3.43 36.81 -17.03
N VAL A 638 -3.23 35.63 -17.62
CA VAL A 638 -2.17 34.69 -17.21
C VAL A 638 -0.79 35.36 -17.29
N TYR A 639 -0.48 36.01 -18.39
CA TYR A 639 0.81 36.68 -18.56
C TYR A 639 1.08 37.79 -17.51
N ARG A 640 0.06 38.58 -17.15
CA ARG A 640 0.14 39.58 -16.09
C ARG A 640 0.37 39.00 -14.71
N GLU A 641 -0.27 37.86 -14.38
CA GLU A 641 -0.04 37.19 -13.12
C GLU A 641 1.41 36.67 -13.02
N LEU A 642 1.98 36.16 -14.14
CA LEU A 642 3.39 35.76 -14.18
C LEU A 642 4.36 36.96 -14.05
N GLN A 643 3.94 38.20 -14.43
CA GLN A 643 4.70 39.40 -14.18
C GLN A 643 4.66 39.84 -12.71
N ALA A 644 3.55 39.58 -12.02
CA ALA A 644 3.33 40.07 -10.66
C ALA A 644 4.08 39.23 -9.61
N ARG A 645 4.19 37.95 -9.79
CA ARG A 645 4.94 37.04 -8.90
C ARG A 645 5.38 35.77 -9.64
N ARG A 646 6.35 35.05 -9.05
CA ARG A 646 6.73 33.70 -9.51
C ARG A 646 5.68 32.69 -9.10
N TRP A 647 5.35 31.78 -10.01
CA TRP A 647 4.41 30.69 -9.78
C TRP A 647 5.10 29.37 -10.07
N HIS A 648 4.81 28.36 -9.27
CA HIS A 648 5.30 27.01 -9.49
C HIS A 648 4.85 26.48 -10.87
N ALA A 649 5.78 25.86 -11.61
CA ALA A 649 5.48 25.26 -12.90
C ALA A 649 5.01 23.79 -12.79
N GLU A 650 5.32 23.15 -11.68
CA GLU A 650 4.94 21.74 -11.42
C GLU A 650 3.64 21.63 -10.64
N ASP A 651 3.40 22.46 -9.63
CA ASP A 651 2.12 22.57 -8.93
C ASP A 651 1.51 23.96 -9.12
N MET A 652 0.53 24.03 -10.00
CA MET A 652 -0.12 25.30 -10.40
C MET A 652 -1.47 25.54 -9.74
N GLN A 653 -1.87 24.71 -8.76
CA GLN A 653 -3.17 24.88 -8.09
C GLN A 653 -3.36 26.28 -7.50
N PRO A 654 -2.37 26.91 -6.82
CA PRO A 654 -2.52 28.27 -6.32
C PRO A 654 -2.74 29.29 -7.43
N LEU A 655 -2.15 29.11 -8.62
CA LEU A 655 -2.41 29.96 -9.79
C LEU A 655 -3.83 29.76 -10.30
N PHE A 656 -4.31 28.54 -10.39
CA PHE A 656 -5.67 28.24 -10.83
C PHE A 656 -6.72 28.81 -9.86
N ALA A 657 -6.52 28.64 -8.57
CA ALA A 657 -7.37 29.27 -7.56
C ALA A 657 -7.40 30.79 -7.66
N LYS A 658 -6.25 31.41 -7.96
CA LYS A 658 -6.14 32.87 -8.16
C LYS A 658 -6.89 33.38 -9.39
N LEU A 659 -6.88 32.59 -10.47
CA LEU A 659 -7.51 32.94 -11.75
C LEU A 659 -8.96 32.46 -11.89
N GLY A 660 -9.43 31.65 -10.94
CA GLY A 660 -10.71 30.96 -10.97
C GLY A 660 -10.54 29.52 -11.45
N GLU A 661 -10.93 28.56 -10.63
CA GLU A 661 -10.83 27.13 -10.91
C GLU A 661 -11.54 26.72 -12.21
N GLU A 662 -12.66 27.38 -12.48
CA GLU A 662 -13.46 27.19 -13.70
C GLU A 662 -12.71 27.58 -14.99
N HIS A 663 -11.57 28.26 -14.87
CA HIS A 663 -10.69 28.67 -15.98
C HIS A 663 -9.41 27.84 -16.07
N THR A 664 -9.28 26.76 -15.28
CA THR A 664 -8.05 25.93 -15.23
C THR A 664 -7.60 25.46 -16.60
N GLY A 665 -8.50 24.93 -17.42
CA GLY A 665 -8.18 24.47 -18.77
C GLY A 665 -7.67 25.58 -19.68
N LYS A 666 -8.33 26.74 -19.66
CA LYS A 666 -7.91 27.94 -20.39
C LYS A 666 -6.55 28.45 -19.93
N THR A 667 -6.30 28.44 -18.61
CA THR A 667 -5.01 28.82 -18.02
C THR A 667 -3.89 27.89 -18.47
N LEU A 668 -4.12 26.57 -18.46
CA LEU A 668 -3.16 25.57 -18.92
C LEU A 668 -2.82 25.72 -20.40
N VAL A 669 -3.82 25.92 -21.24
CA VAL A 669 -3.60 26.15 -22.68
C VAL A 669 -2.87 27.46 -22.89
N ALA A 670 -3.21 28.53 -22.15
CA ALA A 670 -2.52 29.82 -22.21
C ALA A 670 -1.05 29.71 -21.82
N LEU A 671 -0.72 29.04 -20.70
CA LEU A 671 0.66 28.76 -20.28
C LEU A 671 1.43 27.97 -21.35
N THR A 672 0.84 26.91 -21.88
CA THR A 672 1.44 26.13 -22.94
C THR A 672 1.70 26.94 -24.22
N ALA A 673 0.75 27.78 -24.61
CA ALA A 673 0.92 28.65 -25.78
C ALA A 673 2.04 29.69 -25.56
N LEU A 674 2.10 30.29 -24.38
CA LEU A 674 3.15 31.27 -24.04
C LEU A 674 4.55 30.62 -24.03
N GLU A 675 4.66 29.39 -23.52
CA GLU A 675 5.89 28.60 -23.51
C GLU A 675 6.30 28.23 -24.94
N GLN A 676 5.39 27.70 -25.76
CA GLN A 676 5.65 27.29 -27.13
C GLN A 676 6.12 28.43 -28.03
N VAL A 677 5.65 29.65 -27.79
CA VAL A 677 6.15 30.84 -28.52
C VAL A 677 7.37 31.47 -27.88
N GLY A 678 7.88 30.92 -26.73
CA GLY A 678 9.08 31.38 -26.05
C GLY A 678 8.93 32.69 -25.33
N LEU A 679 7.74 32.99 -24.77
CA LEU A 679 7.48 34.14 -23.90
C LEU A 679 7.68 33.82 -22.43
N ILE A 680 7.57 32.57 -22.04
CA ILE A 680 7.84 32.07 -20.70
C ILE A 680 8.66 30.78 -20.78
N ALA A 681 9.38 30.45 -19.70
CA ALA A 681 10.07 29.18 -19.53
C ALA A 681 9.96 28.71 -18.08
N ALA A 682 9.98 27.40 -17.87
CA ALA A 682 10.13 26.83 -16.54
C ALA A 682 11.60 26.82 -16.14
N VAL A 683 11.95 27.57 -15.08
CA VAL A 683 13.33 27.73 -14.60
C VAL A 683 13.44 27.14 -13.20
N GLU A 684 14.50 26.38 -12.96
CA GLU A 684 14.73 25.72 -11.67
C GLU A 684 15.38 26.68 -10.66
N HIS A 685 14.78 26.78 -9.46
CA HIS A 685 15.30 27.50 -8.32
C HIS A 685 15.10 26.64 -7.06
N GLY A 686 16.19 26.28 -6.38
CA GLY A 686 16.13 25.55 -5.10
C GLY A 686 15.45 24.17 -5.20
N GLY A 687 15.58 23.49 -6.34
CA GLY A 687 14.96 22.17 -6.56
C GLY A 687 13.48 22.19 -6.96
N ALA A 688 12.91 23.39 -7.19
CA ALA A 688 11.56 23.57 -7.74
C ALA A 688 11.60 24.36 -9.04
N LYS A 689 10.67 24.09 -9.96
CA LYS A 689 10.55 24.84 -11.22
C LYS A 689 9.50 25.94 -11.10
N PHE A 690 9.85 27.13 -11.58
CA PHE A 690 8.97 28.29 -11.61
C PHE A 690 8.83 28.85 -13.01
N TRP A 691 7.64 29.35 -13.31
CA TRP A 691 7.41 30.09 -14.55
C TRP A 691 8.11 31.44 -14.49
N GLU A 692 9.00 31.71 -15.46
CA GLU A 692 9.67 32.99 -15.63
C GLU A 692 9.43 33.55 -17.03
N LEU A 693 9.42 34.90 -17.12
CA LEU A 693 9.31 35.59 -18.38
C LEU A 693 10.64 35.54 -19.12
N VAL A 694 10.58 35.18 -20.39
CA VAL A 694 11.77 35.19 -21.27
C VAL A 694 11.87 36.55 -22.00
N PRO A 695 12.97 37.27 -21.83
CA PRO A 695 13.21 38.49 -22.61
C PRO A 695 13.23 38.19 -24.11
N THR A 696 12.39 38.85 -24.90
CA THR A 696 12.29 38.63 -26.35
C THR A 696 12.65 39.90 -27.12
N ALA A 697 13.40 39.73 -28.21
CA ALA A 697 13.86 40.83 -29.07
C ALA A 697 12.80 41.38 -30.07
N GLY A 698 11.52 40.98 -29.94
CA GLY A 698 10.48 41.39 -30.86
C GLY A 698 9.09 40.88 -30.47
N LYS A 699 8.05 41.27 -31.21
CA LYS A 699 6.68 40.80 -31.02
C LYS A 699 6.59 39.32 -31.44
N LYS A 700 6.02 38.48 -30.59
CA LYS A 700 5.68 37.10 -30.88
C LYS A 700 4.20 36.97 -31.26
N ASN A 701 3.89 36.13 -32.21
CA ASN A 701 2.52 35.87 -32.61
C ASN A 701 2.00 34.61 -31.86
N LEU A 702 1.04 34.77 -31.01
CA LEU A 702 0.43 33.67 -30.24
C LEU A 702 -0.27 32.62 -31.14
N ALA A 703 -0.79 33.04 -32.33
CA ALA A 703 -1.41 32.11 -33.26
C ALA A 703 -0.42 31.06 -33.82
N ASP A 704 0.91 31.25 -33.63
CA ASP A 704 1.92 30.28 -34.05
C ASP A 704 2.05 29.11 -33.05
N ALA A 705 1.44 29.21 -31.84
CA ALA A 705 1.49 28.17 -30.83
C ALA A 705 0.78 26.89 -31.32
N PRO A 706 1.46 25.74 -31.37
CA PRO A 706 0.86 24.48 -31.80
C PRO A 706 -0.41 24.08 -31.06
N ILE A 707 -0.46 24.29 -29.73
CA ILE A 707 -1.63 23.92 -28.92
C ILE A 707 -2.90 24.69 -29.30
N LEU A 708 -2.76 25.97 -29.74
CA LEU A 708 -3.91 26.75 -30.19
C LEU A 708 -4.42 26.25 -31.55
N LYS A 709 -3.54 25.78 -32.43
CA LYS A 709 -3.92 25.18 -33.71
C LYS A 709 -4.67 23.87 -33.51
N CYS A 710 -4.25 23.04 -32.54
CA CYS A 710 -4.97 21.80 -32.19
C CYS A 710 -6.41 22.05 -31.67
N LEU A 711 -6.72 23.23 -31.16
CA LEU A 711 -8.07 23.60 -30.74
C LEU A 711 -8.99 23.93 -31.92
N GLU A 712 -8.44 24.39 -33.04
CA GLU A 712 -9.18 24.77 -34.24
C GLU A 712 -9.51 23.54 -35.12
N GLU A 713 -8.69 22.47 -35.05
CA GLU A 713 -8.92 21.17 -35.68
C GLU A 713 -9.92 20.30 -34.90
#